data_fef8f425b2da51799e619fc568619591
#
_entry.id   fef8f425b2da51799e619fc568619591
#
_cell.length_a   1.000
_cell.length_b   1.000
_cell.length_c   1.000
_cell.angle_alpha   90.00
_cell.angle_beta   90.00
_cell.angle_gamma   90.00
#
_symmetry.space_group_name_H-M   'P 1'
#
loop_
_entity.id
_entity.type
_entity.pdbx_description
1 polymer ?
#
loop_
_entity_poly.entity_id
_entity_poly.type
_entity_poly.pdbx_seq_one_letter_code
_entity_poly.pdbx_strand_id
1 'polypeptide(L)'
;MKNYLNESLSAQERAEALVNEMTVEEAASQLRYDAPAVERLGIPAYNWWNEGIHGLARSGVATMFPQAIGLAAMFDTDLVFKVADITSTEARAKYNEYSKRDDRDIYKGLTLWAPNINIFRDPRWGRGHETYGEDPYLTAECGKAYVKGLQGSGKVLKTAACAKHFAVHSGPEAVRHEFNAEVNWKDLEETYLYAFEELVKKAKVEGVMGAYNRVNGEPSCASEFLMGKLDKWGFDGYFVSDCWAIRDFHEHHMVTSSPVESAAMALKAGCNVNCGCTYVHLLSALDKGLVTEDEIRASCVALMRTRIRLGMFDKSTEYDNIPYSVVSCPEHKAVSYQCAVKSMVLLKNKGILPLDKKSISTIAVIGPNADSRAALEGNYNGTADRYVTFLEGIEDAFEGRVLYAEGCHLYKDRVSGLAQAGDRYAEAEAAAANSDVVILCVGLDATIEGEEGDTGNEFSSGDKNDLRLPESQRELIKRVAKIGKPMIVVCAAGSSINIEHDCDALIHAWYPGSEGGKAIADIIFGKVSPSGKLPVTFYNSADKLPCFTDYAMSDRTYRYTRDNILYPFGYGLTYGDVVVTSLSYDDGKVNVEVENNGADTCDVIELYIKSHCDNAPVYPVLCGFKRIFVKKGEKLDVEIEVPDKAFTTVSDIGERKQFAKEFTLYVGTHQPDELSCQLSGTNCMSIEIER
;
A
#
# COMPACT_ATOMS: atom_id res chain seq x y z
N MET A 1 -0.74 -45.70 -5.19
CA MET A 1 -0.81 -44.38 -4.57
C MET A 1 -1.51 -43.47 -5.57
N LYS A 2 -2.48 -42.66 -5.19
CA LYS A 2 -3.12 -41.72 -6.11
C LYS A 2 -2.07 -40.76 -6.65
N ASN A 3 -2.04 -40.48 -7.97
CA ASN A 3 -0.97 -39.68 -8.59
C ASN A 3 -0.84 -38.26 -8.00
N TYR A 4 -1.95 -37.63 -7.60
CA TYR A 4 -1.92 -36.29 -7.01
C TYR A 4 -1.24 -36.24 -5.62
N LEU A 5 -1.05 -37.38 -4.94
CA LEU A 5 -0.31 -37.47 -3.67
C LEU A 5 1.18 -37.85 -3.90
N ASN A 6 1.62 -37.99 -5.13
CA ASN A 6 3.00 -38.31 -5.45
C ASN A 6 3.85 -37.05 -5.57
N GLU A 7 4.58 -36.73 -4.52
CA GLU A 7 5.43 -35.52 -4.42
C GLU A 7 6.62 -35.50 -5.40
N SER A 8 6.87 -36.60 -6.18
CA SER A 8 7.87 -36.61 -7.24
C SER A 8 7.37 -35.99 -8.56
N LEU A 9 6.05 -35.82 -8.70
CA LEU A 9 5.44 -35.18 -9.86
C LEU A 9 5.38 -33.64 -9.65
N SER A 10 5.36 -32.92 -10.76
CA SER A 10 5.17 -31.48 -10.74
C SER A 10 3.79 -31.10 -10.18
N ALA A 11 3.66 -29.86 -9.68
CA ALA A 11 2.38 -29.34 -9.20
C ALA A 11 1.29 -29.40 -10.29
N GLN A 12 1.66 -29.18 -11.56
CA GLN A 12 0.76 -29.26 -12.70
C GLN A 12 0.26 -30.68 -12.91
N GLU A 13 1.16 -31.67 -12.99
CA GLU A 13 0.78 -33.10 -13.18
C GLU A 13 -0.09 -33.61 -12.02
N ARG A 14 0.21 -33.20 -10.79
CA ARG A 14 -0.59 -33.53 -9.61
C ARG A 14 -1.99 -32.92 -9.67
N ALA A 15 -2.09 -31.64 -10.08
CA ALA A 15 -3.37 -30.95 -10.21
C ALA A 15 -4.24 -31.57 -11.30
N GLU A 16 -3.68 -31.87 -12.46
CA GLU A 16 -4.38 -32.57 -13.54
C GLU A 16 -4.90 -33.96 -13.08
N ALA A 17 -4.03 -34.73 -12.42
CA ALA A 17 -4.42 -36.04 -11.88
C ALA A 17 -5.55 -35.95 -10.86
N LEU A 18 -5.55 -34.88 -10.02
CA LEU A 18 -6.59 -34.67 -9.01
C LEU A 18 -7.92 -34.26 -9.66
N VAL A 19 -7.91 -33.31 -10.60
CA VAL A 19 -9.12 -32.80 -11.25
C VAL A 19 -9.74 -33.87 -12.16
N ASN A 20 -8.95 -34.75 -12.77
CA ASN A 20 -9.45 -35.86 -13.55
C ASN A 20 -10.25 -36.88 -12.72
N GLU A 21 -10.05 -36.96 -11.40
CA GLU A 21 -10.85 -37.78 -10.50
C GLU A 21 -12.12 -37.09 -9.99
N MET A 22 -12.26 -35.77 -10.20
CA MET A 22 -13.46 -35.01 -9.81
C MET A 22 -14.61 -35.22 -10.79
N THR A 23 -15.85 -35.12 -10.30
CA THR A 23 -17.00 -34.88 -11.19
C THR A 23 -16.98 -33.43 -11.66
N VAL A 24 -17.76 -33.08 -12.68
CA VAL A 24 -17.82 -31.69 -13.15
C VAL A 24 -18.43 -30.77 -12.09
N GLU A 25 -19.38 -31.24 -11.30
CA GLU A 25 -20.01 -30.51 -10.19
C GLU A 25 -18.98 -30.23 -9.08
N GLU A 26 -18.17 -31.23 -8.75
CA GLU A 26 -17.07 -31.05 -7.78
C GLU A 26 -16.04 -30.04 -8.29
N ALA A 27 -15.62 -30.13 -9.55
CA ALA A 27 -14.69 -29.20 -10.16
C ALA A 27 -15.28 -27.76 -10.17
N ALA A 28 -16.53 -27.58 -10.60
CA ALA A 28 -17.21 -26.29 -10.60
C ALA A 28 -17.33 -25.69 -9.19
N SER A 29 -17.56 -26.53 -8.16
CA SER A 29 -17.67 -26.08 -6.78
C SER A 29 -16.36 -25.47 -6.23
N GLN A 30 -15.22 -25.90 -6.77
CA GLN A 30 -13.90 -25.41 -6.36
C GLN A 30 -13.56 -24.00 -6.90
N LEU A 31 -14.33 -23.50 -7.90
CA LEU A 31 -14.09 -22.21 -8.54
C LEU A 31 -14.69 -21.02 -7.74
N ARG A 32 -15.24 -21.30 -6.58
CA ARG A 32 -15.78 -20.31 -5.65
C ARG A 32 -14.73 -19.98 -4.58
N TYR A 33 -14.81 -18.76 -4.05
CA TYR A 33 -13.90 -18.35 -2.95
C TYR A 33 -14.09 -19.20 -1.69
N ASP A 34 -15.29 -19.72 -1.44
CA ASP A 34 -15.69 -20.61 -0.34
C ASP A 34 -15.77 -22.09 -0.81
N ALA A 35 -14.68 -22.59 -1.39
CA ALA A 35 -14.61 -23.92 -1.96
C ALA A 35 -14.93 -25.03 -0.93
N PRO A 36 -15.95 -25.86 -1.14
CA PRO A 36 -16.32 -26.93 -0.22
C PRO A 36 -15.31 -28.09 -0.22
N ALA A 37 -15.37 -28.94 0.81
CA ALA A 37 -14.60 -30.18 0.82
C ALA A 37 -15.08 -31.17 -0.26
N VAL A 38 -14.15 -31.94 -0.79
CA VAL A 38 -14.44 -33.13 -1.61
C VAL A 38 -13.95 -34.37 -0.85
N GLU A 39 -14.76 -34.82 0.11
CA GLU A 39 -14.38 -35.82 1.12
C GLU A 39 -13.87 -37.12 0.53
N ARG A 40 -14.52 -37.62 -0.54
CA ARG A 40 -14.11 -38.88 -1.20
C ARG A 40 -12.70 -38.84 -1.79
N LEU A 41 -12.18 -37.66 -2.10
CA LEU A 41 -10.82 -37.40 -2.59
C LEU A 41 -9.87 -36.96 -1.48
N GLY A 42 -10.38 -36.68 -0.29
CA GLY A 42 -9.59 -36.16 0.83
C GLY A 42 -9.19 -34.68 0.65
N ILE A 43 -9.96 -33.92 -0.13
CA ILE A 43 -9.73 -32.50 -0.33
C ILE A 43 -10.49 -31.74 0.75
N PRO A 44 -9.80 -31.01 1.65
CA PRO A 44 -10.48 -30.20 2.66
C PRO A 44 -11.15 -28.96 2.02
N ALA A 45 -12.16 -28.42 2.68
CA ALA A 45 -12.69 -27.11 2.36
C ALA A 45 -11.58 -26.06 2.38
N TYR A 46 -11.73 -24.99 1.60
CA TYR A 46 -10.75 -23.93 1.53
C TYR A 46 -11.39 -22.59 1.21
N ASN A 47 -11.07 -21.58 2.00
CA ASN A 47 -11.50 -20.22 1.71
C ASN A 47 -10.33 -19.41 1.13
N TRP A 48 -10.53 -18.90 -0.10
CA TRP A 48 -9.53 -18.13 -0.84
C TRP A 48 -9.38 -16.71 -0.32
N TRP A 49 -10.38 -16.19 0.41
CA TRP A 49 -10.40 -14.82 0.88
C TRP A 49 -9.63 -14.65 2.19
N ASN A 50 -8.43 -14.14 2.07
CA ASN A 50 -7.60 -13.79 3.22
C ASN A 50 -6.86 -12.48 2.92
N GLU A 51 -6.64 -11.65 3.94
CA GLU A 51 -6.10 -10.32 3.79
C GLU A 51 -4.77 -10.16 4.53
N GLY A 52 -3.87 -9.33 3.97
CA GLY A 52 -2.54 -9.16 4.53
C GLY A 52 -1.75 -8.01 3.90
N ILE A 53 -2.32 -6.80 3.79
CA ILE A 53 -1.67 -5.64 3.16
C ILE A 53 -0.56 -5.06 4.06
N HIS A 54 -0.78 -5.01 5.38
CA HIS A 54 0.19 -4.47 6.34
C HIS A 54 0.20 -5.25 7.67
N GLY A 55 0.25 -6.55 7.56
CA GLY A 55 0.07 -7.55 8.60
C GLY A 55 -1.13 -8.42 8.31
N LEU A 56 -1.25 -9.56 8.98
CA LEU A 56 -2.37 -10.47 8.78
C LEU A 56 -3.66 -9.83 9.29
N ALA A 57 -4.64 -9.65 8.42
CA ALA A 57 -5.86 -8.91 8.71
C ALA A 57 -7.06 -9.81 9.00
N ARG A 58 -8.00 -9.29 9.78
CA ARG A 58 -9.33 -9.86 10.07
C ARG A 58 -9.31 -11.29 10.63
N SER A 59 -8.16 -11.78 11.05
CA SER A 59 -7.93 -13.12 11.58
C SER A 59 -7.64 -13.12 13.10
N GLY A 60 -8.19 -12.16 13.84
CA GLY A 60 -7.88 -11.93 15.25
C GLY A 60 -6.53 -11.25 15.45
N VAL A 61 -5.88 -11.50 16.61
CA VAL A 61 -4.61 -10.84 16.95
C VAL A 61 -3.49 -11.22 15.99
N ALA A 62 -2.77 -10.20 15.49
CA ALA A 62 -1.57 -10.31 14.66
C ALA A 62 -0.69 -9.09 14.85
N THR A 63 0.56 -9.13 14.37
CA THR A 63 1.40 -7.94 14.31
C THR A 63 0.84 -6.97 13.27
N MET A 64 0.59 -5.74 13.68
CA MET A 64 0.10 -4.67 12.81
C MET A 64 1.21 -3.69 12.50
N PHE A 65 1.51 -3.52 11.21
CA PHE A 65 2.51 -2.62 10.68
C PHE A 65 1.89 -1.30 10.21
N PRO A 66 2.69 -0.27 9.89
CA PRO A 66 2.18 0.88 9.15
C PRO A 66 1.44 0.46 7.89
N GLN A 67 0.42 1.21 7.52
CA GLN A 67 -0.30 1.00 6.26
C GLN A 67 0.64 1.06 5.05
N ALA A 68 0.27 0.46 3.92
CA ALA A 68 1.13 0.30 2.74
C ALA A 68 1.78 1.61 2.27
N ILE A 69 1.05 2.72 2.28
CA ILE A 69 1.59 4.05 1.96
C ILE A 69 2.73 4.46 2.91
N GLY A 70 2.62 4.15 4.19
CA GLY A 70 3.67 4.35 5.18
C GLY A 70 4.86 3.40 4.95
N LEU A 71 4.61 2.15 4.53
CA LEU A 71 5.69 1.24 4.14
C LEU A 71 6.45 1.76 2.92
N ALA A 72 5.76 2.36 1.95
CA ALA A 72 6.39 3.01 0.80
C ALA A 72 7.23 4.24 1.20
N ALA A 73 6.74 5.03 2.16
CA ALA A 73 7.44 6.20 2.67
C ALA A 73 8.81 5.87 3.31
N MET A 74 9.03 4.62 3.67
CA MET A 74 10.35 4.15 4.14
C MET A 74 11.41 4.12 3.04
N PHE A 75 11.05 3.92 1.77
CA PHE A 75 12.00 3.64 0.68
C PHE A 75 13.02 2.54 1.07
N ASP A 76 12.51 1.46 1.68
CA ASP A 76 13.29 0.36 2.29
C ASP A 76 12.68 -1.00 1.91
N THR A 77 13.10 -1.55 0.78
CA THR A 77 12.56 -2.81 0.25
C THR A 77 12.91 -4.01 1.12
N ASP A 78 14.03 -3.97 1.85
CA ASP A 78 14.42 -5.05 2.76
C ASP A 78 13.46 -5.13 3.95
N LEU A 79 13.05 -3.96 4.46
CA LEU A 79 12.09 -3.90 5.56
C LEU A 79 10.67 -4.24 5.08
N VAL A 80 10.29 -3.84 3.86
CA VAL A 80 9.02 -4.27 3.22
C VAL A 80 8.98 -5.79 3.05
N PHE A 81 10.07 -6.41 2.60
CA PHE A 81 10.20 -7.87 2.55
C PHE A 81 10.01 -8.49 3.95
N LYS A 82 10.64 -7.92 4.98
CA LYS A 82 10.55 -8.43 6.36
C LYS A 82 9.14 -8.36 6.92
N VAL A 83 8.39 -7.28 6.63
CA VAL A 83 6.96 -7.15 6.98
C VAL A 83 6.14 -8.29 6.37
N ALA A 84 6.33 -8.55 5.08
CA ALA A 84 5.62 -9.62 4.37
C ALA A 84 6.02 -11.02 4.86
N ASP A 85 7.30 -11.24 5.18
CA ASP A 85 7.81 -12.49 5.76
C ASP A 85 7.19 -12.77 7.13
N ILE A 86 7.04 -11.74 7.97
CA ILE A 86 6.35 -11.85 9.26
C ILE A 86 4.86 -12.13 9.04
N THR A 87 4.21 -11.40 8.14
CA THR A 87 2.78 -11.60 7.81
C THR A 87 2.50 -13.04 7.39
N SER A 88 3.32 -13.60 6.50
CA SER A 88 3.19 -14.99 6.06
C SER A 88 3.55 -16.01 7.15
N THR A 89 4.48 -15.68 8.04
CA THR A 89 4.82 -16.52 9.21
C THR A 89 3.64 -16.63 10.17
N GLU A 90 3.01 -15.50 10.48
CA GLU A 90 1.83 -15.49 11.36
C GLU A 90 0.62 -16.15 10.70
N ALA A 91 0.44 -15.99 9.38
CA ALA A 91 -0.58 -16.70 8.61
C ALA A 91 -0.39 -18.23 8.71
N ARG A 92 0.83 -18.73 8.53
CA ARG A 92 1.15 -20.16 8.69
C ARG A 92 0.91 -20.66 10.12
N ALA A 93 1.36 -19.91 11.12
CA ALA A 93 1.15 -20.27 12.52
C ALA A 93 -0.35 -20.45 12.85
N LYS A 94 -1.18 -19.53 12.38
CA LYS A 94 -2.63 -19.58 12.56
C LYS A 94 -3.29 -20.68 11.75
N TYR A 95 -2.93 -20.81 10.47
CA TYR A 95 -3.42 -21.87 9.60
C TYR A 95 -3.15 -23.26 10.21
N ASN A 96 -1.94 -23.49 10.75
CA ASN A 96 -1.59 -24.75 11.39
C ASN A 96 -2.50 -25.08 12.58
N GLU A 97 -2.83 -24.07 13.41
CA GLU A 97 -3.71 -24.27 14.57
C GLU A 97 -5.19 -24.42 14.19
N TYR A 98 -5.67 -23.62 13.24
CA TYR A 98 -7.07 -23.67 12.81
C TYR A 98 -7.37 -24.98 12.07
N SER A 99 -6.44 -25.45 11.23
CA SER A 99 -6.57 -26.70 10.47
C SER A 99 -6.67 -27.93 11.39
N LYS A 100 -6.02 -27.94 12.56
CA LYS A 100 -6.15 -29.02 13.57
C LYS A 100 -7.58 -29.14 14.12
N ARG A 101 -8.38 -28.08 14.02
CA ARG A 101 -9.76 -28.01 14.49
C ARG A 101 -10.77 -28.05 13.34
N ASP A 102 -10.28 -28.31 12.13
CA ASP A 102 -11.03 -28.27 10.88
C ASP A 102 -11.74 -26.91 10.61
N ASP A 103 -11.19 -25.83 11.18
CA ASP A 103 -11.66 -24.48 10.93
C ASP A 103 -10.94 -23.90 9.70
N ARG A 104 -11.63 -23.84 8.57
CA ARG A 104 -11.10 -23.43 7.26
C ARG A 104 -11.94 -22.33 6.62
N ASP A 105 -12.58 -21.54 7.43
CA ASP A 105 -13.44 -20.45 7.02
C ASP A 105 -12.63 -19.22 6.55
N ILE A 106 -13.31 -18.15 6.19
CA ILE A 106 -12.75 -16.86 5.73
C ILE A 106 -11.64 -16.37 6.68
N TYR A 107 -10.58 -15.78 6.12
CA TYR A 107 -9.41 -15.23 6.82
C TYR A 107 -8.52 -16.28 7.54
N LYS A 108 -8.66 -17.54 7.20
CA LYS A 108 -7.91 -18.64 7.85
C LYS A 108 -7.08 -19.46 6.87
N GLY A 109 -7.05 -19.07 5.58
CA GLY A 109 -6.28 -19.69 4.53
C GLY A 109 -4.88 -19.12 4.35
N LEU A 110 -4.24 -19.51 3.25
CA LEU A 110 -2.85 -19.15 2.90
C LEU A 110 -2.74 -18.33 1.59
N THR A 111 -3.87 -17.96 0.98
CA THR A 111 -3.93 -17.09 -0.19
C THR A 111 -4.21 -15.68 0.28
N LEU A 112 -3.17 -14.84 0.40
CA LEU A 112 -3.30 -13.46 0.89
C LEU A 112 -3.53 -12.52 -0.29
N TRP A 113 -4.66 -11.80 -0.30
CA TRP A 113 -5.01 -10.86 -1.36
C TRP A 113 -4.30 -9.51 -1.18
N ALA A 114 -2.99 -9.60 -1.28
CA ALA A 114 -2.01 -8.52 -1.16
C ALA A 114 -0.78 -8.83 -2.03
N PRO A 115 -0.05 -7.79 -2.50
CA PRO A 115 -0.18 -6.36 -2.26
C PRO A 115 -1.19 -5.64 -3.18
N ASN A 116 -1.65 -4.44 -2.76
CA ASN A 116 -2.31 -3.49 -3.65
C ASN A 116 -1.25 -2.64 -4.35
N ILE A 117 -1.11 -2.82 -5.66
CA ILE A 117 -0.11 -2.13 -6.50
C ILE A 117 -0.73 -1.18 -7.53
N ASN A 118 -1.94 -0.72 -7.26
CA ASN A 118 -2.54 0.37 -8.02
C ASN A 118 -1.78 1.68 -7.77
N ILE A 119 -1.82 2.59 -8.72
CA ILE A 119 -1.14 3.88 -8.63
C ILE A 119 -2.03 4.91 -7.94
N PHE A 120 -1.54 5.54 -6.89
CA PHE A 120 -2.23 6.61 -6.17
C PHE A 120 -2.16 7.92 -6.99
N ARG A 121 -2.81 7.94 -8.16
CA ARG A 121 -2.77 9.05 -9.10
C ARG A 121 -3.49 10.32 -8.66
N ASP A 122 -4.45 10.19 -7.74
CA ASP A 122 -5.31 11.29 -7.30
C ASP A 122 -5.45 11.28 -5.78
N PRO A 123 -5.07 12.36 -5.08
CA PRO A 123 -5.08 12.41 -3.61
C PRO A 123 -6.48 12.35 -2.99
N ARG A 124 -7.54 12.46 -3.80
CA ARG A 124 -8.92 12.32 -3.33
C ARG A 124 -9.31 10.86 -3.11
N TRP A 125 -8.61 9.91 -3.73
CA TRP A 125 -8.95 8.49 -3.64
C TRP A 125 -8.79 7.93 -2.23
N GLY A 126 -9.90 7.43 -1.63
CA GLY A 126 -9.94 6.94 -0.26
C GLY A 126 -9.07 5.71 -0.01
N ARG A 127 -8.97 4.78 -0.99
CA ARG A 127 -8.11 3.58 -0.90
C ARG A 127 -6.65 3.84 -1.28
N GLY A 128 -6.28 5.07 -1.58
CA GLY A 128 -4.91 5.41 -1.95
C GLY A 128 -3.88 4.98 -0.91
N HIS A 129 -4.22 5.03 0.38
CA HIS A 129 -3.33 4.59 1.46
C HIS A 129 -3.04 3.09 1.50
N GLU A 130 -3.83 2.25 0.80
CA GLU A 130 -3.57 0.82 0.65
C GLU A 130 -2.42 0.53 -0.34
N THR A 131 -1.92 1.54 -1.06
CA THR A 131 -0.95 1.43 -2.15
C THR A 131 0.44 1.90 -1.74
N TYR A 132 1.42 1.67 -2.62
CA TYR A 132 2.79 2.17 -2.44
C TYR A 132 3.03 3.54 -3.09
N GLY A 133 1.97 4.31 -3.34
CA GLY A 133 2.05 5.69 -3.80
C GLY A 133 1.85 5.89 -5.30
N GLU A 134 2.37 7.01 -5.80
CA GLU A 134 2.09 7.49 -7.16
C GLU A 134 3.13 7.06 -8.21
N ASP A 135 4.28 6.56 -7.77
CA ASP A 135 5.37 6.22 -8.67
C ASP A 135 5.36 4.73 -9.04
N PRO A 136 5.35 4.39 -10.36
CA PRO A 136 5.32 2.99 -10.81
C PRO A 136 6.57 2.18 -10.42
N TYR A 137 7.75 2.82 -10.39
CA TYR A 137 8.99 2.13 -10.02
C TYR A 137 9.02 1.80 -8.52
N LEU A 138 8.75 2.78 -7.65
CA LEU A 138 8.65 2.56 -6.20
C LEU A 138 7.59 1.50 -5.88
N THR A 139 6.42 1.58 -6.52
CA THR A 139 5.34 0.60 -6.36
C THR A 139 5.80 -0.81 -6.77
N ALA A 140 6.52 -0.94 -7.89
CA ALA A 140 7.05 -2.23 -8.34
C ALA A 140 8.11 -2.79 -7.39
N GLU A 141 9.05 -1.96 -6.90
CA GLU A 141 10.10 -2.41 -5.98
C GLU A 141 9.52 -2.87 -4.63
N CYS A 142 8.63 -2.07 -4.03
CA CYS A 142 7.92 -2.45 -2.82
C CYS A 142 7.05 -3.71 -3.04
N GLY A 143 6.29 -3.74 -4.14
CA GLY A 143 5.44 -4.89 -4.47
C GLY A 143 6.23 -6.18 -4.68
N LYS A 144 7.37 -6.13 -5.37
CA LYS A 144 8.26 -7.30 -5.55
C LYS A 144 8.80 -7.81 -4.20
N ALA A 145 9.24 -6.89 -3.35
CA ALA A 145 9.72 -7.24 -2.01
C ALA A 145 8.61 -7.89 -1.17
N TYR A 146 7.40 -7.34 -1.23
CA TYR A 146 6.25 -7.85 -0.49
C TYR A 146 5.84 -9.24 -0.98
N VAL A 147 5.72 -9.46 -2.29
CA VAL A 147 5.42 -10.78 -2.88
C VAL A 147 6.45 -11.82 -2.46
N LYS A 148 7.74 -11.50 -2.56
CA LYS A 148 8.82 -12.42 -2.17
C LYS A 148 8.75 -12.78 -0.68
N GLY A 149 8.46 -11.82 0.20
CA GLY A 149 8.29 -12.06 1.63
C GLY A 149 7.06 -12.92 1.94
N LEU A 150 5.93 -12.67 1.26
CA LEU A 150 4.73 -13.49 1.42
C LEU A 150 4.95 -14.92 0.94
N GLN A 151 5.52 -15.11 -0.25
CA GLN A 151 5.68 -16.43 -0.88
C GLN A 151 6.84 -17.24 -0.31
N GLY A 152 7.83 -16.57 0.30
CA GLY A 152 9.01 -17.21 0.84
C GLY A 152 9.90 -17.80 -0.25
N SER A 153 10.94 -18.52 0.18
CA SER A 153 11.92 -19.18 -0.70
C SER A 153 12.06 -20.69 -0.44
N GLY A 154 11.07 -21.26 0.23
CA GLY A 154 11.05 -22.68 0.59
C GLY A 154 10.76 -23.61 -0.58
N LYS A 155 10.66 -24.90 -0.30
CA LYS A 155 10.28 -25.93 -1.29
C LYS A 155 8.83 -25.74 -1.75
N VAL A 156 7.96 -25.30 -0.84
CA VAL A 156 6.58 -24.92 -1.13
C VAL A 156 6.38 -23.43 -0.87
N LEU A 157 5.33 -22.85 -1.41
CA LEU A 157 4.97 -21.47 -1.09
C LEU A 157 4.61 -21.33 0.40
N LYS A 158 5.18 -20.33 1.07
CA LYS A 158 4.82 -20.02 2.46
C LYS A 158 3.38 -19.52 2.56
N THR A 159 3.02 -18.56 1.71
CA THR A 159 1.65 -18.14 1.37
C THR A 159 1.62 -17.79 -0.12
N ALA A 160 0.44 -17.67 -0.71
CA ALA A 160 0.28 -17.19 -2.08
C ALA A 160 -0.09 -15.71 -2.04
N ALA A 161 0.77 -14.85 -2.59
CA ALA A 161 0.49 -13.44 -2.78
C ALA A 161 -0.49 -13.22 -3.94
N CYS A 162 -1.24 -12.12 -3.94
CA CYS A 162 -2.17 -11.76 -5.00
C CYS A 162 -2.05 -10.27 -5.32
N ALA A 163 -1.51 -9.94 -6.50
CA ALA A 163 -1.40 -8.57 -6.97
C ALA A 163 -2.78 -8.00 -7.33
N LYS A 164 -3.16 -6.86 -6.76
CA LYS A 164 -4.47 -6.25 -6.97
C LYS A 164 -4.39 -4.74 -7.16
N HIS A 165 -5.37 -4.13 -7.82
CA HIS A 165 -6.50 -4.68 -8.57
C HIS A 165 -6.20 -4.50 -10.06
N PHE A 166 -6.20 -5.55 -10.83
CA PHE A 166 -5.80 -5.57 -12.24
C PHE A 166 -7.03 -5.30 -13.12
N ALA A 167 -7.14 -4.12 -13.80
CA ALA A 167 -6.18 -3.05 -13.79
C ALA A 167 -6.88 -1.68 -13.84
N VAL A 168 -6.06 -0.60 -13.79
CA VAL A 168 -6.54 0.79 -13.95
C VAL A 168 -7.61 1.14 -12.92
N HIS A 169 -7.36 0.80 -11.66
CA HIS A 169 -8.27 1.01 -10.54
C HIS A 169 -7.64 2.00 -9.53
N SER A 170 -8.17 3.23 -9.49
CA SER A 170 -7.66 4.30 -8.62
C SER A 170 -8.75 5.36 -8.34
N GLY A 171 -9.96 4.89 -8.02
CA GLY A 171 -11.14 5.72 -7.75
C GLY A 171 -11.82 6.25 -9.04
N PRO A 172 -12.97 6.89 -8.93
CA PRO A 172 -13.73 7.17 -7.69
C PRO A 172 -14.43 5.93 -7.10
N GLU A 173 -14.46 5.83 -5.77
CA GLU A 173 -15.06 4.69 -5.06
C GLU A 173 -16.58 4.62 -5.28
N ALA A 174 -17.27 5.75 -5.24
CA ALA A 174 -18.74 5.81 -5.36
C ALA A 174 -19.31 5.24 -6.66
N VAL A 175 -18.49 5.12 -7.70
CA VAL A 175 -18.91 4.63 -9.03
C VAL A 175 -18.09 3.41 -9.49
N ARG A 176 -17.30 2.81 -8.63
CA ARG A 176 -16.35 1.75 -8.99
C ARG A 176 -16.98 0.55 -9.71
N HIS A 177 -18.25 0.23 -9.38
CA HIS A 177 -18.97 -0.91 -9.96
C HIS A 177 -19.44 -0.66 -11.40
N GLU A 178 -19.72 0.58 -11.78
CA GLU A 178 -20.22 0.95 -13.13
C GLU A 178 -19.16 1.66 -13.98
N PHE A 179 -18.03 2.03 -13.38
CA PHE A 179 -17.02 2.88 -13.99
C PHE A 179 -16.34 2.21 -15.20
N ASN A 180 -16.10 3.01 -16.26
CA ASN A 180 -15.24 2.63 -17.37
C ASN A 180 -14.00 3.53 -17.37
N ALA A 181 -12.86 2.99 -17.02
CA ALA A 181 -11.59 3.70 -17.08
C ALA A 181 -11.13 3.80 -18.53
N GLU A 182 -11.29 4.97 -19.13
CA GLU A 182 -10.75 5.27 -20.45
C GLU A 182 -9.31 5.75 -20.29
N VAL A 183 -8.38 5.01 -20.89
CA VAL A 183 -6.94 5.27 -20.77
C VAL A 183 -6.25 5.07 -22.12
N ASN A 184 -5.33 5.99 -22.45
CA ASN A 184 -4.51 5.84 -23.65
C ASN A 184 -3.43 4.76 -23.46
N TRP A 185 -2.89 4.24 -24.57
CA TRP A 185 -1.93 3.13 -24.55
C TRP A 185 -0.63 3.46 -23.84
N LYS A 186 -0.18 4.72 -23.94
CA LYS A 186 1.03 5.18 -23.27
C LYS A 186 0.88 5.12 -21.75
N ASP A 187 -0.13 5.78 -21.20
CA ASP A 187 -0.38 5.82 -19.77
C ASP A 187 -0.66 4.42 -19.19
N LEU A 188 -1.37 3.59 -19.97
CA LEU A 188 -1.65 2.20 -19.60
C LEU A 188 -0.34 1.41 -19.39
N GLU A 189 0.58 1.43 -20.33
CA GLU A 189 1.85 0.67 -20.29
C GLU A 189 2.92 1.34 -19.42
N GLU A 190 2.95 2.67 -19.37
CA GLU A 190 3.98 3.39 -18.64
C GLU A 190 3.69 3.45 -17.13
N THR A 191 2.40 3.53 -16.78
CA THR A 191 1.95 3.78 -15.40
C THR A 191 1.16 2.62 -14.82
N TYR A 192 -0.01 2.31 -15.39
CA TYR A 192 -0.97 1.42 -14.72
C TYR A 192 -0.59 -0.06 -14.75
N LEU A 193 0.06 -0.53 -15.79
CA LEU A 193 0.48 -1.94 -15.94
C LEU A 193 1.92 -2.21 -15.48
N TYR A 194 2.73 -1.17 -15.26
CA TYR A 194 4.15 -1.30 -14.97
C TYR A 194 4.45 -2.23 -13.78
N ALA A 195 3.81 -2.00 -12.63
CA ALA A 195 4.04 -2.80 -11.43
C ALA A 195 3.52 -4.24 -11.59
N PHE A 196 2.39 -4.43 -12.26
CA PHE A 196 1.87 -5.79 -12.54
C PHE A 196 2.83 -6.60 -13.39
N GLU A 197 3.37 -6.01 -14.46
CA GLU A 197 4.40 -6.65 -15.29
C GLU A 197 5.61 -7.08 -14.45
N GLU A 198 6.13 -6.19 -13.60
CA GLU A 198 7.29 -6.47 -12.75
C GLU A 198 7.00 -7.58 -11.73
N LEU A 199 5.83 -7.60 -11.09
CA LEU A 199 5.48 -8.62 -10.12
C LEU A 199 5.30 -9.99 -10.78
N VAL A 200 4.67 -10.05 -11.96
CA VAL A 200 4.52 -11.31 -12.71
C VAL A 200 5.88 -11.81 -13.19
N LYS A 201 6.68 -10.96 -13.86
CA LYS A 201 7.94 -11.37 -14.46
C LYS A 201 9.06 -11.63 -13.46
N LYS A 202 9.18 -10.79 -12.43
CA LYS A 202 10.35 -10.77 -11.52
C LYS A 202 10.08 -11.37 -10.14
N ALA A 203 8.89 -11.18 -9.60
CA ALA A 203 8.52 -11.74 -8.30
C ALA A 203 7.73 -13.06 -8.41
N LYS A 204 7.25 -13.43 -9.60
CA LYS A 204 6.45 -14.63 -9.83
C LYS A 204 5.26 -14.72 -8.89
N VAL A 205 4.48 -13.63 -8.84
CA VAL A 205 3.28 -13.57 -8.01
C VAL A 205 2.31 -14.70 -8.37
N GLU A 206 1.82 -15.41 -7.35
CA GLU A 206 0.96 -16.60 -7.54
C GLU A 206 -0.49 -16.25 -7.88
N GLY A 207 -0.98 -15.08 -7.46
CA GLY A 207 -2.35 -14.64 -7.75
C GLY A 207 -2.38 -13.24 -8.39
N VAL A 208 -3.41 -12.99 -9.19
CA VAL A 208 -3.79 -11.66 -9.70
C VAL A 208 -5.28 -11.49 -9.53
N MET A 209 -5.71 -10.35 -8.99
CA MET A 209 -7.12 -10.03 -8.79
C MET A 209 -7.58 -8.98 -9.79
N GLY A 210 -8.63 -9.30 -10.56
CA GLY A 210 -9.27 -8.37 -11.49
C GLY A 210 -10.07 -7.30 -10.75
N ALA A 211 -10.02 -6.07 -11.24
CA ALA A 211 -10.71 -4.93 -10.66
C ALA A 211 -12.22 -4.94 -10.93
N TYR A 212 -12.96 -4.09 -10.21
CA TYR A 212 -14.39 -3.87 -10.44
C TYR A 212 -14.69 -3.23 -11.79
N ASN A 213 -13.93 -2.19 -12.15
CA ASN A 213 -14.18 -1.32 -13.29
C ASN A 213 -13.96 -2.01 -14.64
N ARG A 214 -14.52 -1.40 -15.68
CA ARG A 214 -14.12 -1.67 -17.06
C ARG A 214 -12.85 -0.88 -17.41
N VAL A 215 -12.08 -1.39 -18.34
CA VAL A 215 -10.94 -0.71 -18.96
C VAL A 215 -11.20 -0.62 -20.45
N ASN A 216 -11.28 0.60 -20.99
CA ASN A 216 -11.58 0.86 -22.41
C ASN A 216 -12.79 0.05 -22.94
N GLY A 217 -13.83 -0.10 -22.09
CA GLY A 217 -15.09 -0.79 -22.39
C GLY A 217 -15.17 -2.25 -21.95
N GLU A 218 -14.05 -2.95 -21.70
CA GLU A 218 -14.04 -4.35 -21.29
C GLU A 218 -14.03 -4.49 -19.76
N PRO A 219 -14.88 -5.33 -19.14
CA PRO A 219 -14.78 -5.66 -17.71
C PRO A 219 -13.40 -6.22 -17.37
N SER A 220 -12.73 -5.70 -16.35
CA SER A 220 -11.38 -6.14 -15.98
C SER A 220 -11.27 -7.64 -15.71
N CYS A 221 -12.33 -8.26 -15.13
CA CYS A 221 -12.37 -9.69 -14.87
C CYS A 221 -12.68 -10.55 -16.11
N ALA A 222 -12.88 -9.95 -17.29
CA ALA A 222 -13.16 -10.66 -18.55
C ALA A 222 -12.56 -9.94 -19.76
N SER A 223 -11.52 -9.15 -19.59
CA SER A 223 -10.86 -8.43 -20.67
C SER A 223 -9.87 -9.35 -21.39
N GLU A 224 -10.10 -9.58 -22.70
CA GLU A 224 -9.17 -10.34 -23.53
C GLU A 224 -7.80 -9.64 -23.63
N PHE A 225 -7.80 -8.31 -23.69
CA PHE A 225 -6.57 -7.53 -23.69
C PHE A 225 -5.74 -7.73 -22.42
N LEU A 226 -6.36 -7.60 -21.23
CA LEU A 226 -5.66 -7.72 -19.96
C LEU A 226 -5.17 -9.15 -19.73
N MET A 227 -5.97 -10.16 -20.03
CA MET A 227 -5.56 -11.57 -19.95
C MET A 227 -4.41 -11.87 -20.92
N GLY A 228 -4.47 -11.34 -22.14
CA GLY A 228 -3.36 -11.46 -23.09
C GLY A 228 -2.06 -10.77 -22.63
N LYS A 229 -2.13 -9.78 -21.73
CA LYS A 229 -0.93 -9.23 -21.05
C LYS A 229 -0.35 -10.21 -20.05
N LEU A 230 -1.17 -10.83 -19.22
CA LEU A 230 -0.73 -11.85 -18.25
C LEU A 230 -0.05 -13.03 -18.97
N ASP A 231 -0.63 -13.51 -20.06
CA ASP A 231 -0.04 -14.57 -20.89
C ASP A 231 1.33 -14.17 -21.44
N LYS A 232 1.45 -12.98 -22.03
CA LYS A 232 2.71 -12.44 -22.55
C LYS A 232 3.79 -12.28 -21.48
N TRP A 233 3.40 -11.99 -20.25
CA TRP A 233 4.33 -11.87 -19.12
C TRP A 233 4.70 -13.21 -18.51
N GLY A 234 4.03 -14.31 -18.94
CA GLY A 234 4.27 -15.67 -18.46
C GLY A 234 3.68 -15.89 -17.06
N PHE A 235 2.48 -15.33 -16.80
CA PHE A 235 1.74 -15.60 -15.58
C PHE A 235 1.34 -17.08 -15.51
N ASP A 236 1.65 -17.73 -14.41
CA ASP A 236 1.40 -19.15 -14.17
C ASP A 236 0.77 -19.38 -12.78
N GLY A 237 -0.10 -18.48 -12.37
CA GLY A 237 -0.83 -18.54 -11.10
C GLY A 237 -2.32 -18.73 -11.28
N TYR A 238 -3.11 -18.17 -10.36
CA TYR A 238 -4.56 -18.10 -10.44
C TYR A 238 -5.03 -16.66 -10.61
N PHE A 239 -6.15 -16.49 -11.32
CA PHE A 239 -6.83 -15.20 -11.44
C PHE A 239 -8.14 -15.24 -10.67
N VAL A 240 -8.36 -14.23 -9.81
CA VAL A 240 -9.56 -14.10 -8.98
C VAL A 240 -10.29 -12.80 -9.33
N SER A 241 -11.62 -12.81 -9.33
CA SER A 241 -12.40 -11.57 -9.41
C SER A 241 -12.34 -10.82 -8.08
N ASP A 242 -12.39 -9.50 -8.10
CA ASP A 242 -12.79 -8.75 -6.91
C ASP A 242 -14.19 -9.17 -6.46
N CYS A 243 -14.53 -8.88 -5.20
CA CYS A 243 -15.74 -9.41 -4.59
C CYS A 243 -16.99 -8.85 -5.27
N TRP A 244 -17.81 -9.74 -5.84
CA TRP A 244 -18.98 -9.46 -6.67
C TRP A 244 -18.72 -8.78 -8.02
N ALA A 245 -17.47 -8.53 -8.43
CA ALA A 245 -17.17 -7.87 -9.70
C ALA A 245 -17.74 -8.59 -10.95
N ILE A 246 -17.91 -9.93 -10.92
CA ILE A 246 -18.56 -10.63 -12.03
C ILE A 246 -20.08 -10.36 -12.09
N ARG A 247 -20.70 -10.06 -10.95
CA ARG A 247 -22.12 -9.65 -10.91
C ARG A 247 -22.33 -8.31 -11.63
N ASP A 248 -21.34 -7.42 -11.55
CA ASP A 248 -21.41 -6.12 -12.21
C ASP A 248 -21.59 -6.22 -13.72
N PHE A 249 -21.17 -7.33 -14.36
CA PHE A 249 -21.35 -7.53 -15.80
C PHE A 249 -22.80 -7.41 -16.26
N HIS A 250 -23.76 -7.91 -15.48
CA HIS A 250 -25.19 -7.84 -15.80
C HIS A 250 -25.95 -6.80 -14.98
N GLU A 251 -25.45 -6.36 -13.81
CA GLU A 251 -26.15 -5.38 -12.97
C GLU A 251 -25.73 -3.94 -13.25
N HIS A 252 -24.46 -3.70 -13.60
CA HIS A 252 -23.88 -2.36 -13.71
C HIS A 252 -23.22 -2.10 -15.07
N HIS A 253 -22.40 -3.01 -15.58
CA HIS A 253 -21.73 -2.83 -16.87
C HIS A 253 -22.64 -3.06 -18.07
N MET A 254 -23.73 -3.81 -17.91
CA MET A 254 -24.71 -4.16 -18.94
C MET A 254 -24.10 -4.82 -20.18
N VAL A 255 -22.99 -5.61 -19.98
CA VAL A 255 -22.31 -6.36 -21.07
C VAL A 255 -22.86 -7.77 -21.22
N THR A 256 -23.60 -8.26 -20.25
CA THR A 256 -24.34 -9.53 -20.27
C THR A 256 -25.78 -9.29 -19.78
N SER A 257 -26.69 -10.24 -20.03
CA SER A 257 -28.10 -10.10 -19.68
C SER A 257 -28.52 -10.93 -18.46
N SER A 258 -27.62 -11.78 -17.96
CA SER A 258 -27.93 -12.69 -16.85
C SER A 258 -26.68 -13.16 -16.11
N PRO A 259 -26.83 -13.59 -14.84
CA PRO A 259 -25.71 -14.14 -14.08
C PRO A 259 -25.09 -15.41 -14.74
N VAL A 260 -25.87 -16.16 -15.50
CA VAL A 260 -25.39 -17.35 -16.24
C VAL A 260 -24.41 -16.92 -17.34
N GLU A 261 -24.75 -15.89 -18.12
CA GLU A 261 -23.87 -15.33 -19.15
C GLU A 261 -22.63 -14.67 -18.54
N SER A 262 -22.77 -13.96 -17.41
CA SER A 262 -21.64 -13.36 -16.70
C SER A 262 -20.65 -14.41 -16.20
N ALA A 263 -21.15 -15.52 -15.62
CA ALA A 263 -20.32 -16.63 -15.19
C ALA A 263 -19.55 -17.27 -16.37
N ALA A 264 -20.24 -17.46 -17.50
CA ALA A 264 -19.63 -18.02 -18.70
C ALA A 264 -18.57 -17.07 -19.30
N MET A 265 -18.86 -15.77 -19.38
CA MET A 265 -17.94 -14.78 -19.90
C MET A 265 -16.65 -14.71 -19.07
N ALA A 266 -16.78 -14.63 -17.75
CA ALA A 266 -15.62 -14.55 -16.85
C ALA A 266 -14.77 -15.85 -16.90
N LEU A 267 -15.40 -17.02 -16.87
CA LEU A 267 -14.68 -18.30 -16.93
C LEU A 267 -13.89 -18.44 -18.23
N LYS A 268 -14.50 -18.13 -19.38
CA LYS A 268 -13.86 -18.21 -20.71
C LYS A 268 -12.68 -17.24 -20.84
N ALA A 269 -12.78 -16.07 -20.21
CA ALA A 269 -11.69 -15.12 -20.18
C ALA A 269 -10.53 -15.55 -19.26
N GLY A 270 -10.68 -16.59 -18.43
CA GLY A 270 -9.62 -17.12 -17.57
C GLY A 270 -9.75 -16.73 -16.09
N CYS A 271 -10.89 -16.19 -15.64
CA CYS A 271 -11.13 -15.94 -14.22
C CYS A 271 -11.37 -17.27 -13.49
N ASN A 272 -10.41 -17.70 -12.66
CA ASN A 272 -10.43 -19.00 -12.01
C ASN A 272 -11.29 -19.02 -10.73
N VAL A 273 -11.23 -17.94 -9.93
CA VAL A 273 -11.98 -17.84 -8.66
C VAL A 273 -12.96 -16.69 -8.74
N ASN A 274 -14.22 -16.97 -8.44
CA ASN A 274 -15.20 -15.92 -8.18
C ASN A 274 -15.29 -15.59 -6.69
N CYS A 275 -14.88 -14.40 -6.30
CA CYS A 275 -15.30 -13.82 -5.03
C CYS A 275 -16.73 -13.30 -5.17
N GLY A 276 -17.69 -13.98 -4.54
CA GLY A 276 -19.12 -13.72 -4.67
C GLY A 276 -19.91 -14.95 -5.08
N CYS A 277 -21.12 -14.75 -5.61
CA CYS A 277 -22.07 -15.83 -5.85
C CYS A 277 -22.33 -16.16 -7.34
N THR A 278 -21.67 -15.48 -8.29
CA THR A 278 -22.02 -15.65 -9.73
C THR A 278 -21.64 -17.04 -10.27
N TYR A 279 -20.56 -17.66 -9.77
CA TYR A 279 -20.14 -19.00 -10.23
C TYR A 279 -21.02 -20.16 -9.75
N VAL A 280 -22.02 -19.91 -8.89
CA VAL A 280 -23.08 -20.93 -8.63
C VAL A 280 -23.88 -21.25 -9.89
N HIS A 281 -23.83 -20.38 -10.91
CA HIS A 281 -24.51 -20.55 -12.20
C HIS A 281 -23.69 -21.30 -13.27
N LEU A 282 -22.45 -21.76 -12.97
CA LEU A 282 -21.59 -22.43 -13.97
C LEU A 282 -22.21 -23.71 -14.52
N LEU A 283 -22.87 -24.53 -13.69
CA LEU A 283 -23.53 -25.72 -14.17
C LEU A 283 -24.72 -25.39 -15.10
N SER A 284 -25.44 -24.32 -14.81
CA SER A 284 -26.47 -23.82 -15.71
C SER A 284 -25.91 -23.27 -17.03
N ALA A 285 -24.71 -22.71 -17.00
CA ALA A 285 -24.01 -22.27 -18.20
C ALA A 285 -23.53 -23.47 -19.03
N LEU A 286 -23.08 -24.55 -18.38
CA LEU A 286 -22.74 -25.82 -19.03
C LEU A 286 -23.95 -26.45 -19.71
N ASP A 287 -25.07 -26.57 -19.01
CA ASP A 287 -26.33 -27.11 -19.55
C ASP A 287 -26.84 -26.33 -20.77
N LYS A 288 -26.59 -25.02 -20.81
CA LYS A 288 -26.93 -24.17 -21.96
C LYS A 288 -25.88 -24.16 -23.07
N GLY A 289 -24.75 -24.87 -22.90
CA GLY A 289 -23.65 -24.90 -23.87
C GLY A 289 -22.88 -23.59 -23.98
N LEU A 290 -22.97 -22.71 -22.95
CA LEU A 290 -22.22 -21.46 -22.90
C LEU A 290 -20.79 -21.69 -22.46
N VAL A 291 -20.52 -22.73 -21.71
CA VAL A 291 -19.18 -23.19 -21.32
C VAL A 291 -19.09 -24.72 -21.56
N THR A 292 -17.89 -25.25 -21.59
CA THR A 292 -17.60 -26.67 -21.70
C THR A 292 -17.12 -27.25 -20.37
N GLU A 293 -17.21 -28.57 -20.22
CA GLU A 293 -16.62 -29.27 -19.07
C GLU A 293 -15.09 -29.05 -19.01
N ASP A 294 -14.42 -29.05 -20.16
CA ASP A 294 -12.97 -28.85 -20.24
C ASP A 294 -12.56 -27.46 -19.75
N GLU A 295 -13.32 -26.38 -20.02
CA GLU A 295 -13.06 -25.04 -19.51
C GLU A 295 -13.20 -24.98 -17.98
N ILE A 296 -14.22 -25.64 -17.40
CA ILE A 296 -14.39 -25.75 -15.95
C ILE A 296 -13.21 -26.49 -15.32
N ARG A 297 -12.82 -27.63 -15.89
CA ARG A 297 -11.71 -28.46 -15.41
C ARG A 297 -10.37 -27.73 -15.52
N ALA A 298 -10.10 -27.05 -16.63
CA ALA A 298 -8.87 -26.27 -16.82
C ALA A 298 -8.73 -25.18 -15.73
N SER A 299 -9.81 -24.48 -15.43
CA SER A 299 -9.84 -23.48 -14.35
C SER A 299 -9.61 -24.12 -12.97
N CYS A 300 -10.23 -25.28 -12.69
CA CYS A 300 -10.02 -26.04 -11.46
C CYS A 300 -8.56 -26.52 -11.32
N VAL A 301 -7.90 -26.93 -12.42
CA VAL A 301 -6.48 -27.32 -12.43
C VAL A 301 -5.58 -26.17 -11.95
N ALA A 302 -5.80 -24.95 -12.41
CA ALA A 302 -5.03 -23.79 -11.95
C ALA A 302 -5.14 -23.61 -10.42
N LEU A 303 -6.33 -23.77 -9.87
CA LEU A 303 -6.58 -23.66 -8.43
C LEU A 303 -5.95 -24.79 -7.62
N MET A 304 -6.11 -26.03 -8.08
CA MET A 304 -5.49 -27.18 -7.41
C MET A 304 -3.96 -27.10 -7.48
N ARG A 305 -3.39 -26.60 -8.57
CA ARG A 305 -1.96 -26.32 -8.69
C ARG A 305 -1.45 -25.36 -7.61
N THR A 306 -2.15 -24.25 -7.36
CA THR A 306 -1.81 -23.32 -6.27
C THR A 306 -1.91 -24.00 -4.91
N ARG A 307 -2.97 -24.78 -4.64
CA ARG A 307 -3.11 -25.52 -3.37
C ARG A 307 -1.98 -26.54 -3.17
N ILE A 308 -1.52 -27.18 -4.26
CA ILE A 308 -0.37 -28.10 -4.24
C ILE A 308 0.93 -27.32 -3.99
N ARG A 309 1.14 -26.18 -4.65
CA ARG A 309 2.29 -25.29 -4.40
C ARG A 309 2.36 -24.80 -2.95
N LEU A 310 1.22 -24.65 -2.28
CA LEU A 310 1.14 -24.33 -0.86
C LEU A 310 1.43 -25.54 0.06
N GLY A 311 1.69 -26.75 -0.50
CA GLY A 311 1.97 -27.97 0.24
C GLY A 311 0.75 -28.60 0.91
N MET A 312 -0.48 -28.22 0.53
CA MET A 312 -1.70 -28.67 1.20
C MET A 312 -1.99 -30.18 1.05
N PHE A 313 -1.34 -30.83 0.08
CA PHE A 313 -1.49 -32.28 -0.19
C PHE A 313 -0.17 -33.04 0.02
N ASP A 314 0.82 -32.42 0.62
CA ASP A 314 2.10 -33.02 0.97
C ASP A 314 2.01 -33.65 2.37
N LYS A 315 2.86 -34.64 2.62
CA LYS A 315 2.92 -35.31 3.93
C LYS A 315 3.38 -34.38 5.05
N SER A 316 4.28 -33.47 4.71
CA SER A 316 4.78 -32.43 5.61
C SER A 316 5.46 -31.33 4.80
N THR A 317 5.45 -30.12 5.34
CA THR A 317 6.15 -28.95 4.81
C THR A 317 7.08 -28.37 5.86
N GLU A 318 8.05 -27.56 5.44
CA GLU A 318 8.94 -26.81 6.35
C GLU A 318 8.19 -25.83 7.27
N TYR A 319 6.94 -25.49 6.95
CA TYR A 319 6.14 -24.51 7.69
C TYR A 319 5.18 -25.12 8.72
N ASP A 320 5.01 -26.44 8.77
CA ASP A 320 4.04 -27.13 9.64
C ASP A 320 4.34 -26.97 11.14
N ASN A 321 5.62 -26.73 11.49
CA ASN A 321 6.08 -26.61 12.85
C ASN A 321 6.20 -25.13 13.33
N ILE A 322 5.75 -24.15 12.56
CA ILE A 322 5.72 -22.77 13.01
C ILE A 322 4.74 -22.67 14.19
N PRO A 323 5.22 -22.33 15.40
CA PRO A 323 4.37 -22.36 16.60
C PRO A 323 3.48 -21.11 16.66
N TYR A 324 2.31 -21.22 17.29
CA TYR A 324 1.39 -20.11 17.46
C TYR A 324 1.99 -18.94 18.28
N SER A 325 3.00 -19.20 19.10
CA SER A 325 3.69 -18.18 19.91
C SER A 325 4.46 -17.13 19.10
N VAL A 326 4.64 -17.32 17.80
CA VAL A 326 5.25 -16.28 16.94
C VAL A 326 4.28 -15.13 16.64
N VAL A 327 2.96 -15.36 16.80
CA VAL A 327 1.93 -14.36 16.52
C VAL A 327 2.08 -13.20 17.50
N SER A 328 2.31 -12.00 16.96
CA SER A 328 2.50 -10.77 17.77
C SER A 328 3.64 -10.88 18.80
N CYS A 329 4.70 -11.65 18.50
CA CYS A 329 5.84 -11.78 19.39
C CYS A 329 6.66 -10.47 19.49
N PRO A 330 7.50 -10.32 20.53
CA PRO A 330 8.29 -9.10 20.72
C PRO A 330 9.18 -8.75 19.52
N GLU A 331 9.75 -9.75 18.84
CA GLU A 331 10.60 -9.58 17.66
C GLU A 331 9.82 -9.00 16.47
N HIS A 332 8.58 -9.45 16.26
CA HIS A 332 7.69 -8.92 15.23
C HIS A 332 7.27 -7.48 15.54
N LYS A 333 6.92 -7.18 16.79
CA LYS A 333 6.59 -5.81 17.23
C LYS A 333 7.79 -4.86 17.13
N ALA A 334 9.01 -5.34 17.36
CA ALA A 334 10.21 -4.54 17.13
C ALA A 334 10.38 -4.13 15.66
N VAL A 335 10.00 -5.00 14.72
CA VAL A 335 9.98 -4.65 13.28
C VAL A 335 8.87 -3.64 12.98
N SER A 336 7.67 -3.80 13.57
CA SER A 336 6.58 -2.82 13.44
C SER A 336 7.02 -1.42 13.92
N TYR A 337 7.68 -1.34 15.07
CA TYR A 337 8.26 -0.09 15.56
C TYR A 337 9.28 0.51 14.60
N GLN A 338 10.20 -0.30 14.04
CA GLN A 338 11.18 0.18 13.06
C GLN A 338 10.50 0.74 11.79
N CYS A 339 9.43 0.07 11.32
CA CYS A 339 8.63 0.56 10.21
C CYS A 339 7.96 1.89 10.55
N ALA A 340 7.35 2.02 11.73
CA ALA A 340 6.70 3.24 12.17
C ALA A 340 7.67 4.42 12.22
N VAL A 341 8.86 4.25 12.80
CA VAL A 341 9.91 5.30 12.84
C VAL A 341 10.34 5.73 11.44
N LYS A 342 10.59 4.76 10.54
CA LYS A 342 11.11 5.05 9.20
C LYS A 342 10.05 5.57 8.22
N SER A 343 8.76 5.37 8.52
CA SER A 343 7.65 5.82 7.67
C SER A 343 7.26 7.28 7.90
N MET A 344 7.43 7.81 9.11
CA MET A 344 7.01 9.16 9.46
C MET A 344 7.86 10.22 8.73
N VAL A 345 7.17 11.19 8.13
CA VAL A 345 7.78 12.23 7.29
C VAL A 345 7.77 13.56 8.01
N LEU A 346 8.93 14.11 8.30
CA LEU A 346 9.07 15.49 8.80
C LEU A 346 8.94 16.45 7.63
N LEU A 347 7.80 17.13 7.53
CA LEU A 347 7.51 18.08 6.45
C LEU A 347 8.00 19.49 6.73
N LYS A 348 8.09 19.86 8.01
CA LYS A 348 8.51 21.20 8.44
C LYS A 348 9.15 21.15 9.81
N ASN A 349 10.24 21.93 10.00
CA ASN A 349 10.85 22.14 11.31
C ASN A 349 11.54 23.50 11.34
N LYS A 350 11.01 24.44 12.13
CA LYS A 350 11.62 25.75 12.37
C LYS A 350 12.71 25.71 13.46
N GLY A 351 13.24 24.53 13.76
CA GLY A 351 14.27 24.32 14.77
C GLY A 351 13.72 24.00 16.17
N ILE A 352 12.41 23.71 16.29
CA ILE A 352 11.83 23.26 17.56
C ILE A 352 12.11 21.80 17.86
N LEU A 353 12.18 20.96 16.83
CA LEU A 353 12.50 19.54 16.96
C LEU A 353 14.00 19.29 16.74
N PRO A 354 14.61 18.36 17.52
CA PRO A 354 14.01 17.59 18.61
C PRO A 354 13.80 18.45 19.88
N LEU A 355 12.74 18.14 20.65
CA LEU A 355 12.46 18.83 21.91
C LEU A 355 13.48 18.47 22.98
N ASP A 356 14.04 19.49 23.65
CA ASP A 356 14.85 19.29 24.84
C ASP A 356 13.95 19.11 26.09
N LYS A 357 13.81 17.86 26.54
CA LYS A 357 13.01 17.50 27.73
C LYS A 357 13.38 18.27 28.99
N LYS A 358 14.61 18.78 29.10
CA LYS A 358 15.09 19.49 30.28
C LYS A 358 14.60 20.95 30.34
N SER A 359 14.25 21.49 29.19
CA SER A 359 13.76 22.87 29.08
C SER A 359 12.24 23.00 29.16
N ILE A 360 11.51 21.88 29.22
CA ILE A 360 10.05 21.80 29.18
C ILE A 360 9.54 21.12 30.45
N SER A 361 8.52 21.69 31.08
CA SER A 361 7.88 21.18 32.28
C SER A 361 6.52 20.59 32.00
N THR A 362 5.79 21.14 31.03
CA THR A 362 4.42 20.76 30.71
C THR A 362 4.22 20.74 29.20
N ILE A 363 3.67 19.64 28.70
CA ILE A 363 3.27 19.45 27.29
C ILE A 363 1.74 19.35 27.23
N ALA A 364 1.10 20.04 26.30
CA ALA A 364 -0.29 19.80 25.96
C ALA A 364 -0.37 18.88 24.74
N VAL A 365 -1.01 17.72 24.85
CA VAL A 365 -1.32 16.81 23.74
C VAL A 365 -2.80 16.99 23.43
N ILE A 366 -3.09 17.52 22.25
CA ILE A 366 -4.44 17.96 21.89
C ILE A 366 -4.85 17.34 20.54
N GLY A 367 -6.09 16.96 20.40
CA GLY A 367 -6.67 16.59 19.12
C GLY A 367 -7.34 15.22 19.11
N PRO A 368 -8.23 14.97 18.12
CA PRO A 368 -9.03 13.74 18.05
C PRO A 368 -8.20 12.49 17.74
N ASN A 369 -7.02 12.65 17.15
CA ASN A 369 -6.11 11.53 16.86
C ASN A 369 -5.09 11.26 17.99
N ALA A 370 -5.08 12.06 19.06
CA ALA A 370 -4.11 11.92 20.13
C ALA A 370 -4.23 10.58 20.87
N ASP A 371 -5.44 10.22 21.28
CA ASP A 371 -5.74 8.93 21.95
C ASP A 371 -6.72 8.09 21.11
N SER A 372 -6.34 7.83 19.86
CA SER A 372 -7.16 7.09 18.89
C SER A 372 -6.44 5.86 18.37
N ARG A 373 -7.03 4.68 18.54
CA ARG A 373 -6.55 3.45 17.92
C ARG A 373 -6.79 3.45 16.42
N ALA A 374 -7.95 3.97 15.99
CA ALA A 374 -8.31 4.03 14.57
C ALA A 374 -7.30 4.86 13.75
N ALA A 375 -6.70 5.89 14.36
CA ALA A 375 -5.63 6.67 13.72
C ALA A 375 -4.31 5.90 13.49
N LEU A 376 -4.18 4.70 14.09
CA LEU A 376 -3.00 3.84 13.92
C LEU A 376 -3.21 2.75 12.86
N GLU A 377 -4.47 2.42 12.54
CA GLU A 377 -4.84 1.17 11.87
C GLU A 377 -4.83 1.27 10.34
N GLY A 378 -5.60 2.17 9.75
CA GLY A 378 -5.86 2.17 8.30
C GLY A 378 -6.78 1.02 7.86
N ASN A 379 -6.98 0.85 6.55
CA ASN A 379 -7.81 -0.19 5.96
C ASN A 379 -7.14 -1.57 6.00
N TYR A 380 -7.94 -2.65 6.02
CA TYR A 380 -7.47 -4.03 6.02
C TYR A 380 -6.50 -4.35 7.17
N ASN A 381 -6.77 -3.76 8.33
CA ASN A 381 -5.98 -3.99 9.54
C ASN A 381 -6.30 -5.33 10.21
N GLY A 382 -5.32 -5.87 10.92
CA GLY A 382 -5.52 -6.89 11.94
C GLY A 382 -5.91 -6.27 13.29
N THR A 383 -5.95 -7.08 14.33
CA THR A 383 -6.08 -6.62 15.72
C THR A 383 -4.74 -6.76 16.41
N ALA A 384 -4.15 -5.66 16.87
CA ALA A 384 -2.95 -5.74 17.69
C ALA A 384 -3.30 -6.18 19.12
N ASP A 385 -2.40 -6.89 19.78
CA ASP A 385 -2.54 -7.24 21.20
C ASP A 385 -2.38 -6.02 22.11
N ARG A 386 -1.65 -5.01 21.65
CA ARG A 386 -1.50 -3.70 22.29
C ARG A 386 -1.37 -2.61 21.22
N TYR A 387 -1.96 -1.46 21.49
CA TYR A 387 -1.82 -0.23 20.72
C TYR A 387 -1.13 0.80 21.60
N VAL A 388 -0.15 1.50 21.07
CA VAL A 388 0.46 2.67 21.71
C VAL A 388 0.00 3.91 20.96
N THR A 389 -0.97 4.64 21.52
CA THR A 389 -1.49 5.89 20.93
C THR A 389 -0.46 7.00 21.02
N PHE A 390 -0.64 8.09 20.26
CA PHE A 390 0.29 9.21 20.33
C PHE A 390 0.38 9.80 21.73
N LEU A 391 -0.76 9.92 22.43
CA LEU A 391 -0.80 10.36 23.83
C LEU A 391 0.00 9.41 24.72
N GLU A 392 -0.28 8.11 24.69
CA GLU A 392 0.41 7.11 25.52
C GLU A 392 1.93 7.12 25.26
N GLY A 393 2.35 7.19 23.99
CA GLY A 393 3.78 7.23 23.66
C GLY A 393 4.49 8.48 24.20
N ILE A 394 3.83 9.65 24.17
CA ILE A 394 4.36 10.89 24.71
C ILE A 394 4.41 10.84 26.24
N GLU A 395 3.36 10.34 26.91
CA GLU A 395 3.32 10.16 28.39
C GLU A 395 4.41 9.20 28.85
N ASP A 396 4.62 8.08 28.16
CA ASP A 396 5.66 7.10 28.50
C ASP A 396 7.09 7.69 28.33
N ALA A 397 7.26 8.62 27.39
CA ALA A 397 8.57 9.17 27.07
C ALA A 397 8.92 10.47 27.82
N PHE A 398 7.96 11.16 28.44
CA PHE A 398 8.13 12.45 29.08
C PHE A 398 7.89 12.40 30.59
N GLU A 399 8.90 12.75 31.38
CA GLU A 399 8.81 12.74 32.87
C GLU A 399 8.06 13.96 33.44
N GLY A 400 7.79 15.00 32.64
CA GLY A 400 7.05 16.18 33.05
C GLY A 400 5.53 15.97 33.04
N ARG A 401 4.79 17.05 33.13
CA ARG A 401 3.33 17.01 33.11
C ARG A 401 2.81 16.97 31.67
N VAL A 402 1.91 16.03 31.37
CA VAL A 402 1.13 16.00 30.14
C VAL A 402 -0.30 16.44 30.44
N LEU A 403 -0.82 17.40 29.66
CA LEU A 403 -2.21 17.84 29.67
C LEU A 403 -2.86 17.33 28.39
N TYR A 404 -3.91 16.52 28.51
CA TYR A 404 -4.64 16.01 27.37
C TYR A 404 -5.96 16.76 27.17
N ALA A 405 -6.33 16.99 25.91
CA ALA A 405 -7.68 17.40 25.52
C ALA A 405 -8.02 16.84 24.12
N GLU A 406 -9.16 16.18 23.97
CA GLU A 406 -9.62 15.72 22.64
C GLU A 406 -9.87 16.93 21.69
N GLY A 407 -10.31 18.05 22.21
CA GLY A 407 -10.48 19.32 21.52
C GLY A 407 -11.66 19.40 20.55
N CYS A 408 -11.87 18.37 19.74
CA CYS A 408 -13.01 18.27 18.84
C CYS A 408 -13.27 16.82 18.44
N HIS A 409 -14.39 16.54 17.79
CA HIS A 409 -14.61 15.25 17.11
C HIS A 409 -13.78 15.17 15.83
N LEU A 410 -13.49 13.93 15.41
CA LEU A 410 -12.66 13.67 14.22
C LEU A 410 -13.21 14.31 12.95
N TYR A 411 -14.51 14.18 12.71
CA TYR A 411 -15.16 14.56 11.44
C TYR A 411 -16.22 15.63 11.62
N LYS A 412 -17.25 15.37 12.44
CA LYS A 412 -18.35 16.29 12.75
C LYS A 412 -18.59 16.33 14.24
N ASP A 413 -18.96 17.49 14.74
CA ASP A 413 -19.44 17.59 16.11
C ASP A 413 -20.72 16.74 16.28
N ARG A 414 -20.70 15.89 17.28
CA ARG A 414 -21.87 15.12 17.67
C ARG A 414 -22.72 15.95 18.63
N VAL A 415 -23.92 16.22 18.22
CA VAL A 415 -24.94 16.81 19.09
C VAL A 415 -25.87 15.67 19.52
N SER A 416 -25.60 15.04 20.62
CA SER A 416 -26.39 13.94 21.19
C SER A 416 -26.33 13.96 22.70
N GLY A 417 -27.41 13.61 23.36
CA GLY A 417 -27.51 13.71 24.80
C GLY A 417 -27.32 15.15 25.26
N LEU A 418 -26.29 15.42 26.06
CA LEU A 418 -25.95 16.76 26.57
C LEU A 418 -24.78 17.42 25.84
N ALA A 419 -24.20 16.78 24.82
CA ALA A 419 -23.09 17.36 24.05
C ALA A 419 -23.58 18.50 23.16
N GLN A 420 -22.77 19.52 23.01
CA GLN A 420 -23.01 20.70 22.17
C GLN A 420 -21.88 20.87 21.16
N ALA A 421 -22.18 21.47 20.02
CA ALA A 421 -21.15 21.79 19.02
C ALA A 421 -20.06 22.69 19.63
N GLY A 422 -18.80 22.28 19.49
CA GLY A 422 -17.63 23.05 19.97
C GLY A 422 -17.44 23.05 21.48
N ASP A 423 -18.14 22.21 22.26
CA ASP A 423 -18.06 22.19 23.73
C ASP A 423 -16.69 21.79 24.28
N ARG A 424 -15.81 21.15 23.46
CA ARG A 424 -14.48 20.69 23.83
C ARG A 424 -13.36 21.70 23.58
N TYR A 425 -13.60 22.76 22.81
CA TYR A 425 -12.56 23.72 22.47
C TYR A 425 -12.01 24.46 23.70
N ALA A 426 -12.84 24.77 24.68
CA ALA A 426 -12.42 25.50 25.88
C ALA A 426 -11.39 24.73 26.72
N GLU A 427 -11.51 23.40 26.80
CA GLU A 427 -10.53 22.57 27.47
C GLU A 427 -9.21 22.52 26.72
N ALA A 428 -9.24 22.39 25.38
CA ALA A 428 -8.06 22.44 24.54
C ALA A 428 -7.32 23.79 24.65
N GLU A 429 -8.04 24.91 24.64
CA GLU A 429 -7.47 26.25 24.86
C GLU A 429 -6.83 26.37 26.25
N ALA A 430 -7.48 25.82 27.29
CA ALA A 430 -6.94 25.84 28.66
C ALA A 430 -5.68 24.95 28.78
N ALA A 431 -5.67 23.74 28.17
CA ALA A 431 -4.50 22.89 28.14
C ALA A 431 -3.33 23.57 27.44
N ALA A 432 -3.57 24.17 26.25
CA ALA A 432 -2.56 24.91 25.51
C ALA A 432 -2.00 26.08 26.32
N ALA A 433 -2.87 26.91 26.95
CA ALA A 433 -2.46 28.07 27.72
C ALA A 433 -1.58 27.72 28.95
N ASN A 434 -1.78 26.55 29.53
CA ASN A 434 -1.06 26.05 30.70
C ASN A 434 0.11 25.10 30.36
N SER A 435 0.56 25.06 29.12
CA SER A 435 1.71 24.27 28.67
C SER A 435 2.86 25.13 28.18
N ASP A 436 4.04 24.55 28.05
CA ASP A 436 5.21 25.17 27.44
C ASP A 436 5.20 24.95 25.91
N VAL A 437 4.70 23.80 25.46
CA VAL A 437 4.59 23.42 24.04
C VAL A 437 3.31 22.62 23.82
N VAL A 438 2.72 22.76 22.64
CA VAL A 438 1.56 22.00 22.19
C VAL A 438 1.97 20.98 21.14
N ILE A 439 1.55 19.72 21.33
CA ILE A 439 1.57 18.66 20.30
C ILE A 439 0.13 18.45 19.87
N LEU A 440 -0.18 18.87 18.65
CA LEU A 440 -1.52 18.84 18.09
C LEU A 440 -1.67 17.63 17.17
N CYS A 441 -2.43 16.61 17.60
CA CYS A 441 -2.65 15.35 16.87
C CYS A 441 -3.97 15.41 16.11
N VAL A 442 -3.89 15.59 14.81
CA VAL A 442 -5.03 15.78 13.89
C VAL A 442 -4.93 14.82 12.72
N GLY A 443 -5.96 14.74 11.90
CA GLY A 443 -5.94 13.91 10.70
C GLY A 443 -7.26 13.25 10.41
N LEU A 444 -7.17 12.08 9.83
CA LEU A 444 -8.30 11.23 9.44
C LEU A 444 -8.14 9.83 10.09
N ASP A 445 -9.01 8.92 9.71
CA ASP A 445 -8.88 7.47 9.89
C ASP A 445 -9.62 6.73 8.77
N ALA A 446 -9.54 5.40 8.76
CA ALA A 446 -10.16 4.58 7.72
C ALA A 446 -11.70 4.63 7.70
N THR A 447 -12.35 5.22 8.70
CA THR A 447 -13.80 5.46 8.67
C THR A 447 -14.19 6.69 7.86
N ILE A 448 -13.21 7.52 7.47
CA ILE A 448 -13.43 8.74 6.68
C ILE A 448 -12.79 8.64 5.30
N GLU A 449 -11.53 8.19 5.20
CA GLU A 449 -10.91 7.86 3.92
C GLU A 449 -10.67 6.35 3.83
N GLY A 450 -11.26 5.68 2.86
CA GLY A 450 -11.18 4.23 2.76
C GLY A 450 -12.01 3.67 1.64
N GLU A 451 -12.44 2.43 1.78
CA GLU A 451 -13.20 1.69 0.80
C GLU A 451 -14.68 1.98 0.90
N GLU A 452 -15.38 1.97 -0.24
CA GLU A 452 -16.84 2.02 -0.28
C GLU A 452 -17.45 0.94 0.62
N GLY A 453 -18.47 1.34 1.38
CA GLY A 453 -19.18 0.46 2.33
C GLY A 453 -18.54 0.36 3.71
N ASP A 454 -17.25 0.65 3.86
CA ASP A 454 -16.56 0.63 5.15
C ASP A 454 -16.47 2.03 5.80
N THR A 455 -16.72 3.09 5.02
CA THR A 455 -16.59 4.47 5.48
C THR A 455 -17.92 5.11 5.81
N GLY A 456 -17.91 5.99 6.81
CA GLY A 456 -19.04 6.80 7.23
C GLY A 456 -19.06 8.22 6.65
N ASN A 457 -18.21 8.55 5.65
CA ASN A 457 -18.23 9.88 5.06
C ASN A 457 -19.47 10.09 4.17
N GLU A 458 -20.04 11.28 4.22
CA GLU A 458 -21.28 11.60 3.52
C GLU A 458 -21.10 11.96 2.04
N PHE A 459 -19.84 12.09 1.59
CA PHE A 459 -19.58 12.77 0.33
C PHE A 459 -19.39 11.81 -0.84
N SER A 460 -18.56 10.78 -0.69
CA SER A 460 -18.07 10.06 -1.85
C SER A 460 -17.65 8.62 -1.57
N SER A 461 -18.35 7.92 -0.69
CA SER A 461 -18.13 6.50 -0.41
C SER A 461 -16.69 6.15 0.00
N GLY A 462 -16.03 7.05 0.74
CA GLY A 462 -14.65 6.90 1.18
C GLY A 462 -13.65 7.83 0.52
N ASP A 463 -13.98 8.41 -0.63
CA ASP A 463 -13.16 9.44 -1.28
C ASP A 463 -13.32 10.80 -0.58
N LYS A 464 -12.37 11.71 -0.83
CA LYS A 464 -12.37 13.07 -0.33
C LYS A 464 -12.79 14.07 -1.41
N ASN A 465 -13.49 15.12 -1.01
CA ASN A 465 -13.84 16.22 -1.92
C ASN A 465 -12.78 17.31 -1.95
N ASP A 466 -12.03 17.47 -0.86
CA ASP A 466 -10.93 18.42 -0.78
C ASP A 466 -9.73 17.83 0.03
N LEU A 467 -8.64 18.57 0.12
CA LEU A 467 -7.40 18.13 0.76
C LEU A 467 -7.19 18.76 2.13
N ARG A 468 -8.22 19.41 2.69
CA ARG A 468 -8.17 20.01 4.03
C ARG A 468 -8.67 19.04 5.08
N LEU A 469 -8.30 19.31 6.32
CA LEU A 469 -8.90 18.64 7.47
C LEU A 469 -10.40 18.97 7.60
N PRO A 470 -11.20 18.11 8.25
CA PRO A 470 -12.57 18.43 8.64
C PRO A 470 -12.68 19.77 9.36
N GLU A 471 -13.82 20.45 9.22
CA GLU A 471 -14.02 21.81 9.74
C GLU A 471 -13.79 21.91 11.25
N SER A 472 -14.23 20.92 12.03
CA SER A 472 -14.00 20.88 13.50
C SER A 472 -12.52 20.93 13.85
N GLN A 473 -11.67 20.21 13.12
CA GLN A 473 -10.24 20.18 13.34
C GLN A 473 -9.57 21.50 12.88
N ARG A 474 -10.01 22.08 11.77
CA ARG A 474 -9.50 23.39 11.31
C ARG A 474 -9.79 24.49 12.32
N GLU A 475 -10.99 24.50 12.92
CA GLU A 475 -11.34 25.46 13.98
C GLU A 475 -10.52 25.19 15.25
N LEU A 476 -10.30 23.93 15.63
CA LEU A 476 -9.42 23.57 16.75
C LEU A 476 -8.00 24.13 16.55
N ILE A 477 -7.38 23.89 15.40
CA ILE A 477 -6.04 24.40 15.07
C ILE A 477 -6.00 25.91 15.22
N LYS A 478 -6.97 26.61 14.65
CA LYS A 478 -7.07 28.07 14.69
C LYS A 478 -7.19 28.62 16.12
N ARG A 479 -7.96 27.94 16.97
CA ARG A 479 -8.14 28.33 18.38
C ARG A 479 -6.89 28.11 19.19
N VAL A 480 -6.27 26.94 19.07
CA VAL A 480 -5.02 26.59 19.75
C VAL A 480 -3.87 27.52 19.30
N ALA A 481 -3.75 27.78 18.01
CA ALA A 481 -2.73 28.69 17.47
C ALA A 481 -2.84 30.13 18.05
N LYS A 482 -4.05 30.63 18.33
CA LYS A 482 -4.26 31.94 18.96
C LYS A 482 -3.69 32.07 20.37
N ILE A 483 -3.46 30.97 21.07
CA ILE A 483 -2.85 30.94 22.40
C ILE A 483 -1.36 31.37 22.32
N GLY A 484 -0.73 31.16 21.14
CA GLY A 484 0.63 31.63 20.86
C GLY A 484 1.73 30.80 21.50
N LYS A 485 1.47 29.54 21.85
CA LYS A 485 2.51 28.60 22.29
C LYS A 485 3.19 27.94 21.09
N PRO A 486 4.46 27.53 21.22
CA PRO A 486 5.10 26.69 20.20
C PRO A 486 4.24 25.47 19.89
N MET A 487 4.03 25.16 18.60
CA MET A 487 3.08 24.16 18.16
C MET A 487 3.71 23.16 17.18
N ILE A 488 3.68 21.89 17.55
CA ILE A 488 4.06 20.76 16.71
C ILE A 488 2.78 20.06 16.25
N VAL A 489 2.60 19.89 14.95
CA VAL A 489 1.45 19.17 14.40
C VAL A 489 1.88 17.76 14.00
N VAL A 490 1.14 16.77 14.48
CA VAL A 490 1.23 15.37 14.07
C VAL A 490 -0.04 15.03 13.29
N CYS A 491 0.10 14.83 11.98
CA CYS A 491 -1.02 14.52 11.10
C CYS A 491 -1.07 13.02 10.82
N ALA A 492 -2.12 12.33 11.28
CA ALA A 492 -2.41 10.96 10.94
C ALA A 492 -3.43 10.92 9.79
N ALA A 493 -2.97 10.62 8.58
CA ALA A 493 -3.83 10.49 7.40
C ALA A 493 -3.12 9.64 6.34
N GLY A 494 -3.88 8.92 5.54
CA GLY A 494 -3.35 8.03 4.50
C GLY A 494 -3.03 8.72 3.18
N SER A 495 -3.18 10.04 3.10
CA SER A 495 -3.13 10.80 1.85
C SER A 495 -2.62 12.23 2.07
N SER A 496 -2.50 12.99 0.97
CA SER A 496 -2.19 14.42 1.01
C SER A 496 -3.22 15.21 1.81
N ILE A 497 -2.78 15.86 2.87
CA ILE A 497 -3.59 16.79 3.69
C ILE A 497 -2.86 18.12 3.79
N ASN A 498 -3.58 19.20 3.51
CA ASN A 498 -3.08 20.56 3.69
C ASN A 498 -3.44 21.07 5.09
N ILE A 499 -2.44 21.35 5.89
CA ILE A 499 -2.56 22.04 7.18
C ILE A 499 -2.44 23.55 6.92
N GLU A 500 -3.57 24.25 6.86
CA GLU A 500 -3.65 25.66 6.44
C GLU A 500 -3.02 26.66 7.44
N HIS A 501 -2.69 26.22 8.65
CA HIS A 501 -2.07 27.03 9.68
C HIS A 501 -0.56 26.86 9.79
N ASP A 502 0.13 27.95 10.01
CA ASP A 502 1.55 27.91 10.30
C ASP A 502 1.81 27.25 11.67
N CYS A 503 2.78 26.33 11.70
CA CYS A 503 3.23 25.64 12.89
C CYS A 503 4.76 25.62 12.93
N ASP A 504 5.33 25.30 14.09
CA ASP A 504 6.78 25.24 14.27
C ASP A 504 7.40 23.96 13.75
N ALA A 505 6.64 22.86 13.81
CA ALA A 505 6.97 21.59 13.12
C ALA A 505 5.72 20.87 12.65
N LEU A 506 5.85 20.10 11.55
CA LEU A 506 4.81 19.26 10.98
C LEU A 506 5.36 17.89 10.66
N ILE A 507 4.79 16.85 11.28
CA ILE A 507 5.11 15.45 11.01
C ILE A 507 3.86 14.79 10.42
N HIS A 508 4.00 14.18 9.24
CA HIS A 508 2.97 13.33 8.65
C HIS A 508 3.26 11.88 9.06
N ALA A 509 2.36 11.31 9.86
CA ALA A 509 2.56 10.01 10.50
C ALA A 509 1.93 8.85 9.72
N TRP A 510 1.15 9.11 8.66
CA TRP A 510 0.33 8.12 7.95
C TRP A 510 -0.64 7.43 8.92
N TYR A 511 -0.88 6.12 8.75
CA TYR A 511 -1.45 5.21 9.73
C TYR A 511 -0.31 4.29 10.19
N PRO A 512 0.34 4.61 11.33
CA PRO A 512 1.69 4.12 11.63
C PRO A 512 1.78 2.73 12.26
N GLY A 513 0.65 2.02 12.40
CA GLY A 513 0.62 0.72 13.07
C GLY A 513 0.61 0.80 14.59
N SER A 514 0.60 -0.36 15.24
CA SER A 514 0.40 -0.47 16.69
C SER A 514 1.45 0.22 17.56
N GLU A 515 2.65 0.43 17.04
CA GLU A 515 3.79 1.07 17.72
C GLU A 515 3.92 2.57 17.41
N GLY A 516 2.93 3.16 16.73
CA GLY A 516 2.97 4.53 16.21
C GLY A 516 3.22 5.60 17.27
N GLY A 517 2.61 5.49 18.44
CA GLY A 517 2.81 6.45 19.53
C GLY A 517 4.22 6.42 20.12
N LYS A 518 4.82 5.25 20.24
CA LYS A 518 6.21 5.12 20.65
C LYS A 518 7.16 5.73 19.61
N ALA A 519 6.89 5.48 18.33
CA ALA A 519 7.70 6.02 17.24
C ALA A 519 7.65 7.55 17.19
N ILE A 520 6.46 8.15 17.30
CA ILE A 520 6.33 9.62 17.29
C ILE A 520 7.01 10.27 18.49
N ALA A 521 6.89 9.68 19.67
CA ALA A 521 7.56 10.19 20.87
C ALA A 521 9.08 10.14 20.75
N ASP A 522 9.63 9.00 20.26
CA ASP A 522 11.07 8.86 20.04
C ASP A 522 11.62 9.84 19.00
N ILE A 523 10.82 10.20 17.97
CA ILE A 523 11.14 11.26 17.00
C ILE A 523 11.08 12.63 17.68
N ILE A 524 9.98 12.99 18.32
CA ILE A 524 9.79 14.33 18.94
C ILE A 524 10.90 14.64 19.94
N PHE A 525 11.30 13.66 20.75
CA PHE A 525 12.34 13.84 21.76
C PHE A 525 13.77 13.52 21.27
N GLY A 526 13.97 13.30 19.97
CA GLY A 526 15.30 13.17 19.37
C GLY A 526 16.06 11.89 19.71
N LYS A 527 15.37 10.84 20.15
CA LYS A 527 15.98 9.53 20.35
C LYS A 527 16.30 8.87 19.00
N VAL A 528 15.49 9.17 17.99
CA VAL A 528 15.69 8.79 16.60
C VAL A 528 15.40 9.97 15.69
N SER A 529 16.14 10.06 14.58
CA SER A 529 15.87 11.05 13.52
C SER A 529 14.74 10.58 12.64
N PRO A 530 13.75 11.42 12.27
CA PRO A 530 12.79 11.10 11.23
C PRO A 530 13.52 10.90 9.90
N SER A 531 13.01 10.04 9.03
CA SER A 531 13.68 9.74 7.76
C SER A 531 12.74 9.19 6.68
N GLY A 532 11.44 9.31 6.87
CA GLY A 532 10.45 9.00 5.84
C GLY A 532 10.49 10.03 4.70
N LYS A 533 10.15 9.58 3.49
CA LYS A 533 10.00 10.40 2.29
C LYS A 533 8.59 10.27 1.75
N LEU A 534 8.04 11.33 1.15
CA LEU A 534 6.70 11.28 0.58
C LEU A 534 6.63 10.37 -0.65
N PRO A 535 5.84 9.29 -0.63
CA PRO A 535 5.62 8.43 -1.81
C PRO A 535 4.53 8.98 -2.74
N VAL A 536 3.98 10.15 -2.42
CA VAL A 536 2.98 10.88 -3.20
C VAL A 536 3.22 12.38 -3.11
N THR A 537 2.86 13.09 -4.16
CA THR A 537 2.84 14.55 -4.17
C THR A 537 1.72 15.09 -3.28
N PHE A 538 2.02 16.06 -2.42
CA PHE A 538 1.04 16.82 -1.66
C PHE A 538 0.67 18.08 -2.41
N TYR A 539 -0.62 18.33 -2.58
CA TYR A 539 -1.15 19.46 -3.34
C TYR A 539 -1.74 20.54 -2.42
N ASN A 540 -1.70 21.79 -2.88
CA ASN A 540 -2.30 22.92 -2.14
C ASN A 540 -3.83 22.86 -2.12
N SER A 541 -4.46 22.43 -3.22
CA SER A 541 -5.93 22.39 -3.36
C SER A 541 -6.36 21.31 -4.34
N ALA A 542 -7.52 20.71 -4.08
CA ALA A 542 -8.16 19.81 -5.00
C ALA A 542 -8.78 20.52 -6.23
N ASP A 543 -9.09 21.81 -6.13
CA ASP A 543 -9.79 22.59 -7.18
C ASP A 543 -8.98 22.68 -8.49
N LYS A 544 -7.66 22.54 -8.41
CA LYS A 544 -6.76 22.60 -9.57
C LYS A 544 -6.37 21.23 -10.11
N LEU A 545 -6.87 20.16 -9.52
CA LEU A 545 -6.62 18.80 -10.02
C LEU A 545 -7.52 18.52 -11.23
N PRO A 546 -7.06 17.70 -12.18
CA PRO A 546 -7.90 17.19 -13.26
C PRO A 546 -9.16 16.50 -12.75
N CYS A 547 -10.16 16.31 -13.61
CA CYS A 547 -11.37 15.58 -13.26
C CYS A 547 -11.02 14.20 -12.69
N PHE A 548 -11.63 13.81 -11.57
CA PHE A 548 -11.29 12.56 -10.90
C PHE A 548 -11.54 11.32 -11.76
N THR A 549 -12.50 11.37 -12.66
CA THR A 549 -12.84 10.30 -13.62
C THR A 549 -11.94 10.29 -14.86
N ASP A 550 -11.11 11.32 -15.07
CA ASP A 550 -10.13 11.33 -16.15
C ASP A 550 -8.88 10.54 -15.75
N TYR A 551 -8.59 9.48 -16.47
CA TYR A 551 -7.46 8.58 -16.22
C TYR A 551 -6.20 8.90 -17.04
N ALA A 552 -6.20 10.00 -17.80
CA ALA A 552 -4.95 10.52 -18.37
C ALA A 552 -3.99 10.95 -17.26
N MET A 553 -2.71 10.67 -17.44
CA MET A 553 -1.67 11.03 -16.46
C MET A 553 -1.16 12.47 -16.61
N SER A 554 -1.57 13.17 -17.66
CA SER A 554 -1.25 14.59 -17.81
C SER A 554 -1.72 15.42 -16.62
N ASP A 555 -0.87 16.34 -16.17
CA ASP A 555 -1.11 17.23 -15.03
C ASP A 555 -1.33 16.51 -13.69
N ARG A 556 -0.86 15.26 -13.58
CA ARG A 556 -0.92 14.45 -12.36
C ARG A 556 0.46 13.97 -11.95
N THR A 557 0.66 13.77 -10.67
CA THR A 557 1.87 13.24 -10.06
C THR A 557 3.13 14.07 -10.36
N TYR A 558 4.22 13.80 -9.67
CA TYR A 558 5.49 14.50 -9.86
C TYR A 558 6.09 14.32 -11.27
N ARG A 559 5.63 13.29 -12.01
CA ARG A 559 6.14 12.98 -13.37
C ARG A 559 5.65 13.95 -14.44
N TYR A 560 4.48 14.59 -14.22
CA TYR A 560 3.79 15.37 -15.24
C TYR A 560 3.37 16.77 -14.79
N THR A 561 3.45 17.11 -13.50
CA THR A 561 3.11 18.45 -12.99
C THR A 561 4.13 18.99 -12.02
N ARG A 562 4.24 20.33 -11.96
CA ARG A 562 4.92 21.12 -10.94
C ARG A 562 3.99 22.19 -10.36
N ASP A 563 2.76 22.25 -10.86
CA ASP A 563 1.77 23.21 -10.41
C ASP A 563 1.00 22.71 -9.18
N ASN A 564 0.55 23.66 -8.36
CA ASN A 564 -0.29 23.38 -7.20
C ASN A 564 0.35 22.45 -6.13
N ILE A 565 1.66 22.32 -6.11
CA ILE A 565 2.38 21.42 -5.18
C ILE A 565 2.61 22.14 -3.85
N LEU A 566 2.25 21.47 -2.74
CA LEU A 566 2.55 21.88 -1.37
C LEU A 566 3.87 21.27 -0.87
N TYR A 567 3.99 19.92 -1.01
CA TYR A 567 5.21 19.17 -0.77
C TYR A 567 5.42 18.16 -1.89
N PRO A 568 6.61 18.12 -2.48
CA PRO A 568 6.87 17.24 -3.62
C PRO A 568 7.06 15.78 -3.21
N PHE A 569 6.83 14.86 -4.17
CA PHE A 569 7.23 13.46 -4.04
C PHE A 569 8.71 13.33 -3.68
N GLY A 570 9.09 12.36 -2.85
CA GLY A 570 10.48 12.15 -2.39
C GLY A 570 10.93 13.12 -1.29
N TYR A 571 10.13 14.12 -0.93
CA TYR A 571 10.49 15.08 0.11
C TYR A 571 10.29 14.55 1.53
N GLY A 572 11.22 14.88 2.41
CA GLY A 572 11.16 14.64 3.85
C GLY A 572 12.45 15.07 4.51
N LEU A 573 12.35 15.80 5.64
CA LEU A 573 13.47 16.30 6.42
C LEU A 573 13.96 15.27 7.43
N THR A 574 15.23 15.39 7.83
CA THR A 574 15.85 14.63 8.92
C THR A 574 16.46 15.60 9.94
N TYR A 575 16.96 15.07 11.07
CA TYR A 575 17.80 15.87 11.99
C TYR A 575 19.28 15.91 11.55
N GLY A 576 19.63 15.11 10.52
CA GLY A 576 20.90 15.18 9.85
C GLY A 576 20.95 16.31 8.80
N ASP A 577 22.09 16.40 8.14
CA ASP A 577 22.32 17.27 6.99
C ASP A 577 23.17 16.49 5.99
N VAL A 578 22.50 15.61 5.25
CA VAL A 578 23.12 14.69 4.28
C VAL A 578 23.19 15.35 2.91
N VAL A 579 24.39 15.52 2.41
CA VAL A 579 24.64 16.12 1.10
C VAL A 579 25.43 15.17 0.21
N VAL A 580 25.13 15.19 -1.10
CA VAL A 580 25.89 14.48 -2.12
C VAL A 580 27.12 15.28 -2.47
N THR A 581 28.32 14.70 -2.34
CA THR A 581 29.61 15.38 -2.55
C THR A 581 30.30 14.96 -3.84
N SER A 582 30.01 13.75 -4.35
CA SER A 582 30.49 13.29 -5.65
C SER A 582 29.49 12.35 -6.34
N LEU A 583 29.57 12.29 -7.67
CA LEU A 583 28.71 11.48 -8.52
C LEU A 583 29.50 10.96 -9.71
N SER A 584 29.42 9.66 -9.98
CA SER A 584 29.93 9.05 -11.18
C SER A 584 29.01 7.93 -11.68
N TYR A 585 29.06 7.64 -12.98
CA TYR A 585 28.33 6.53 -13.59
C TYR A 585 29.29 5.63 -14.34
N ASP A 586 29.22 4.33 -14.09
CA ASP A 586 30.00 3.31 -14.76
C ASP A 586 29.23 1.98 -14.83
N ASP A 587 29.18 1.39 -16.01
CA ASP A 587 28.62 0.05 -16.29
C ASP A 587 27.23 -0.22 -15.63
N GLY A 588 26.29 0.73 -15.81
CA GLY A 588 24.92 0.58 -15.27
C GLY A 588 24.79 0.90 -13.78
N LYS A 589 25.83 1.43 -13.14
CA LYS A 589 25.84 1.79 -11.73
C LYS A 589 26.17 3.24 -11.52
N VAL A 590 25.49 3.84 -10.59
CA VAL A 590 25.77 5.18 -10.08
C VAL A 590 26.50 5.03 -8.75
N ASN A 591 27.70 5.63 -8.66
CA ASN A 591 28.50 5.70 -7.43
C ASN A 591 28.42 7.13 -6.89
N VAL A 592 28.09 7.25 -5.62
CA VAL A 592 27.79 8.52 -4.94
C VAL A 592 28.59 8.56 -3.64
N GLU A 593 29.32 9.64 -3.38
CA GLU A 593 29.82 9.94 -2.02
C GLU A 593 28.83 10.89 -1.36
N VAL A 594 28.42 10.60 -0.13
CA VAL A 594 27.60 11.48 0.71
C VAL A 594 28.34 11.85 1.99
N GLU A 595 28.03 13.05 2.55
CA GLU A 595 28.57 13.53 3.82
C GLU A 595 27.41 14.01 4.70
N ASN A 596 27.45 13.70 6.00
CA ASN A 596 26.47 14.18 6.96
C ASN A 596 27.07 15.24 7.88
N ASN A 597 26.65 16.49 7.74
CA ASN A 597 27.10 17.61 8.57
C ASN A 597 26.24 17.81 9.83
N GLY A 598 25.06 17.17 9.91
CA GLY A 598 24.08 17.28 11.00
C GLY A 598 24.20 16.20 12.06
N ALA A 599 23.10 15.86 12.73
CA ALA A 599 23.03 14.75 13.68
C ALA A 599 23.09 13.38 12.98
N ASP A 600 23.39 12.31 13.72
CA ASP A 600 23.29 10.95 13.22
C ASP A 600 21.89 10.70 12.66
N THR A 601 21.79 10.20 11.44
CA THR A 601 20.51 10.02 10.77
C THR A 601 20.48 8.83 9.81
N CYS A 602 19.29 8.28 9.62
CA CYS A 602 18.97 7.60 8.37
C CYS A 602 18.52 8.62 7.35
N ASP A 603 18.80 8.39 6.07
CA ASP A 603 18.23 9.14 4.96
C ASP A 603 18.07 8.23 3.73
N VAL A 604 17.47 8.75 2.67
CA VAL A 604 17.31 8.05 1.39
C VAL A 604 18.05 8.82 0.31
N ILE A 605 18.93 8.13 -0.39
CA ILE A 605 19.51 8.63 -1.64
C ILE A 605 18.61 8.19 -2.77
N GLU A 606 18.07 9.14 -3.50
CA GLU A 606 17.14 8.97 -4.60
C GLU A 606 17.85 9.23 -5.92
N LEU A 607 17.63 8.33 -6.90
CA LEU A 607 18.17 8.42 -8.24
C LEU A 607 17.04 8.63 -9.24
N TYR A 608 17.12 9.70 -10.00
CA TYR A 608 16.16 10.05 -11.05
C TYR A 608 16.82 10.07 -12.43
N ILE A 609 16.05 9.74 -13.45
CA ILE A 609 16.50 9.76 -14.83
C ILE A 609 15.60 10.66 -15.70
N LYS A 610 16.19 11.47 -16.54
CA LYS A 610 15.53 12.16 -17.65
C LYS A 610 16.03 11.62 -18.97
N SER A 611 15.13 11.01 -19.75
CA SER A 611 15.39 10.61 -21.12
C SER A 611 15.15 11.81 -22.07
N HIS A 612 16.06 12.09 -22.97
CA HIS A 612 15.96 13.21 -23.92
C HIS A 612 15.30 12.75 -25.23
N CYS A 613 13.99 12.53 -25.18
CA CYS A 613 13.15 12.22 -26.35
C CYS A 613 11.69 12.64 -26.09
N ASP A 614 10.91 12.76 -27.18
CA ASP A 614 9.52 13.23 -27.12
C ASP A 614 8.58 12.29 -26.34
N ASN A 615 8.91 11.00 -26.29
CA ASN A 615 8.11 10.01 -25.56
C ASN A 615 8.40 9.97 -24.04
N ALA A 616 9.36 10.74 -23.54
CA ALA A 616 9.70 10.75 -22.12
C ALA A 616 8.63 11.47 -21.28
N PRO A 617 8.43 11.10 -20.02
CA PRO A 617 7.71 11.93 -19.05
C PRO A 617 8.27 13.34 -19.01
N VAL A 618 7.41 14.31 -18.67
CA VAL A 618 7.78 15.74 -18.68
C VAL A 618 8.96 16.04 -17.76
N TYR A 619 9.00 15.40 -16.58
CA TYR A 619 10.03 15.59 -15.57
C TYR A 619 10.86 14.32 -15.36
N PRO A 620 12.03 14.42 -14.70
CA PRO A 620 12.83 13.26 -14.33
C PRO A 620 12.02 12.27 -13.49
N VAL A 621 12.20 10.97 -13.71
CA VAL A 621 11.46 9.90 -13.02
C VAL A 621 12.38 9.09 -12.13
N LEU A 622 11.87 8.63 -10.98
CA LEU A 622 12.60 7.76 -10.07
C LEU A 622 12.99 6.45 -10.76
N CYS A 623 14.25 6.07 -10.65
CA CYS A 623 14.78 4.84 -11.24
C CYS A 623 15.69 4.05 -10.30
N GLY A 624 15.98 4.58 -9.12
CA GLY A 624 16.75 3.92 -8.08
C GLY A 624 16.64 4.64 -6.75
N PHE A 625 16.85 3.94 -5.65
CA PHE A 625 16.96 4.53 -4.33
C PHE A 625 17.76 3.62 -3.40
N LYS A 626 18.36 4.23 -2.38
CA LYS A 626 19.10 3.50 -1.35
C LYS A 626 18.92 4.19 -0.01
N ARG A 627 18.38 3.45 0.97
CA ARG A 627 18.36 3.92 2.35
C ARG A 627 19.71 3.72 2.99
N ILE A 628 20.19 4.72 3.69
CA ILE A 628 21.51 4.74 4.35
C ILE A 628 21.38 5.18 5.82
N PHE A 629 22.38 4.87 6.63
CA PHE A 629 22.61 5.45 7.95
C PHE A 629 23.97 6.11 7.95
N VAL A 630 24.06 7.39 8.32
CA VAL A 630 25.29 8.18 8.28
C VAL A 630 25.44 8.94 9.58
N LYS A 631 26.58 8.76 10.26
CA LYS A 631 26.90 9.50 11.48
C LYS A 631 27.32 10.92 11.16
N LYS A 632 27.22 11.78 12.17
CA LYS A 632 27.73 13.16 12.06
C LYS A 632 29.19 13.19 11.66
N GLY A 633 29.52 13.92 10.61
CA GLY A 633 30.87 14.05 10.03
C GLY A 633 31.36 12.82 9.27
N GLU A 634 30.52 11.82 9.05
CA GLU A 634 30.86 10.64 8.28
C GLU A 634 30.66 10.88 6.78
N LYS A 635 31.59 10.32 5.99
CA LYS A 635 31.45 10.15 4.54
C LYS A 635 31.17 8.70 4.24
N LEU A 636 30.22 8.47 3.30
CA LEU A 636 29.80 7.14 2.90
C LEU A 636 29.71 7.03 1.39
N ASP A 637 30.30 5.95 0.84
CA ASP A 637 30.12 5.59 -0.56
C ASP A 637 28.84 4.76 -0.72
N VAL A 638 27.99 5.15 -1.68
CA VAL A 638 26.70 4.53 -1.99
C VAL A 638 26.68 4.12 -3.46
N GLU A 639 26.41 2.85 -3.73
CA GLU A 639 26.21 2.34 -5.08
C GLU A 639 24.72 2.10 -5.32
N ILE A 640 24.19 2.57 -6.45
CA ILE A 640 22.80 2.37 -6.89
C ILE A 640 22.81 1.83 -8.32
N GLU A 641 22.19 0.68 -8.54
CA GLU A 641 22.01 0.11 -9.88
C GLU A 641 20.95 0.90 -10.66
N VAL A 642 21.21 1.19 -11.94
CA VAL A 642 20.25 1.76 -12.88
C VAL A 642 19.67 0.61 -13.70
N PRO A 643 18.40 0.22 -13.49
CA PRO A 643 17.84 -0.90 -14.23
C PRO A 643 17.72 -0.58 -15.73
N ASP A 644 17.95 -1.55 -16.60
CA ASP A 644 17.84 -1.39 -18.07
C ASP A 644 16.50 -0.76 -18.50
N LYS A 645 15.41 -1.08 -17.78
CA LYS A 645 14.07 -0.55 -18.05
C LYS A 645 14.01 0.98 -17.85
N ALA A 646 14.88 1.58 -17.02
CA ALA A 646 14.95 3.02 -16.81
C ALA A 646 15.35 3.80 -18.07
N PHE A 647 16.11 3.19 -18.97
CA PHE A 647 16.52 3.77 -20.25
C PHE A 647 15.46 3.65 -21.34
N THR A 648 14.31 3.09 -21.01
CA THR A 648 13.19 2.92 -21.95
C THR A 648 12.06 3.89 -21.67
N THR A 649 11.38 4.34 -22.70
CA THR A 649 10.14 5.11 -22.62
C THR A 649 9.05 4.44 -23.43
N VAL A 650 7.81 4.88 -23.27
CA VAL A 650 6.64 4.30 -23.96
C VAL A 650 6.12 5.26 -25.00
N SER A 651 5.90 4.77 -26.23
CA SER A 651 5.29 5.54 -27.31
C SER A 651 3.78 5.69 -27.13
N ASP A 652 3.15 6.57 -27.90
CA ASP A 652 1.69 6.79 -27.87
C ASP A 652 0.86 5.53 -28.22
N ILE A 653 1.49 4.56 -28.92
CA ILE A 653 0.87 3.27 -29.23
C ILE A 653 1.17 2.17 -28.20
N GLY A 654 1.76 2.53 -27.07
CA GLY A 654 2.05 1.58 -25.98
C GLY A 654 3.30 0.72 -26.18
N GLU A 655 4.18 1.04 -27.14
CA GLU A 655 5.42 0.29 -27.35
C GLU A 655 6.51 0.83 -26.41
N ARG A 656 7.08 -0.04 -25.57
CA ARG A 656 8.21 0.29 -24.69
C ARG A 656 9.53 -0.10 -25.33
N LYS A 657 10.40 0.88 -25.54
CA LYS A 657 11.79 0.67 -26.00
C LYS A 657 12.68 1.86 -25.66
N GLN A 658 13.96 1.74 -25.90
CA GLN A 658 14.90 2.85 -25.80
C GLN A 658 14.76 3.75 -27.03
N PHE A 659 14.12 4.92 -26.85
CA PHE A 659 13.98 5.93 -27.90
C PHE A 659 15.08 7.01 -27.81
N ALA A 660 15.58 7.29 -26.60
CA ALA A 660 16.65 8.25 -26.37
C ALA A 660 18.03 7.61 -26.49
N LYS A 661 19.04 8.42 -26.82
CA LYS A 661 20.46 8.08 -26.71
C LYS A 661 21.15 8.86 -25.60
N GLU A 662 20.61 10.02 -25.27
CA GLU A 662 21.12 10.92 -24.25
C GLU A 662 20.19 10.90 -23.03
N PHE A 663 20.78 10.87 -21.86
CA PHE A 663 20.08 10.81 -20.58
C PHE A 663 20.78 11.71 -19.55
N THR A 664 20.01 12.27 -18.63
CA THR A 664 20.56 12.94 -17.46
C THR A 664 20.15 12.16 -16.21
N LEU A 665 21.10 11.74 -15.41
CA LEU A 665 20.88 11.14 -14.10
C LEU A 665 21.03 12.23 -13.04
N TYR A 666 20.11 12.25 -12.06
CA TYR A 666 20.10 13.16 -10.92
C TYR A 666 20.14 12.35 -9.63
N VAL A 667 20.95 12.78 -8.66
CA VAL A 667 21.07 12.12 -7.35
C VAL A 667 20.99 13.15 -6.24
N GLY A 668 20.18 12.85 -5.23
CA GLY A 668 20.01 13.70 -4.05
C GLY A 668 19.23 12.98 -2.96
N THR A 669 18.83 13.70 -1.94
CA THR A 669 17.94 13.24 -0.87
C THR A 669 16.47 13.58 -1.13
N HIS A 670 16.17 14.05 -2.34
CA HIS A 670 14.85 14.46 -2.84
C HIS A 670 14.86 14.52 -4.38
N GLN A 671 13.70 14.74 -5.01
CA GLN A 671 13.62 14.88 -6.46
C GLN A 671 14.30 16.19 -6.95
N PRO A 672 14.80 16.21 -8.21
CA PRO A 672 15.52 17.35 -8.78
C PRO A 672 14.57 18.43 -9.31
N ASP A 673 13.90 19.13 -8.40
CA ASP A 673 13.03 20.27 -8.72
C ASP A 673 13.30 21.46 -7.78
N GLU A 674 12.89 22.64 -8.24
CA GLU A 674 13.16 23.89 -7.53
C GLU A 674 12.52 23.95 -6.13
N LEU A 675 11.28 23.45 -5.98
CA LEU A 675 10.59 23.46 -4.70
C LEU A 675 11.27 22.52 -3.69
N SER A 676 11.67 21.31 -4.12
CA SER A 676 12.42 20.38 -3.28
C SER A 676 13.74 21.00 -2.79
N CYS A 677 14.48 21.65 -3.69
CA CYS A 677 15.73 22.35 -3.33
C CYS A 677 15.49 23.49 -2.32
N GLN A 678 14.43 24.27 -2.50
CA GLN A 678 14.06 25.36 -1.58
C GLN A 678 13.67 24.84 -0.19
N LEU A 679 12.87 23.76 -0.13
CA LEU A 679 12.38 23.20 1.12
C LEU A 679 13.46 22.45 1.90
N SER A 680 14.36 21.73 1.21
CA SER A 680 15.44 20.95 1.83
C SER A 680 16.68 21.79 2.13
N GLY A 681 16.91 22.87 1.38
CA GLY A 681 18.13 23.66 1.43
C GLY A 681 19.33 23.00 0.72
N THR A 682 19.13 21.89 0.00
CA THR A 682 20.15 21.13 -0.73
C THR A 682 19.82 21.04 -2.22
N ASN A 683 20.82 20.72 -3.05
CA ASN A 683 20.64 20.52 -4.48
C ASN A 683 21.01 19.08 -4.88
N CYS A 684 20.31 18.54 -5.87
CA CYS A 684 20.73 17.30 -6.50
C CYS A 684 21.96 17.50 -7.39
N MET A 685 22.87 16.53 -7.40
CA MET A 685 23.92 16.46 -8.42
C MET A 685 23.38 15.78 -9.69
N SER A 686 23.98 16.09 -10.83
CA SER A 686 23.58 15.47 -12.10
C SER A 686 24.79 15.10 -12.96
N ILE A 687 24.59 14.11 -13.82
CA ILE A 687 25.56 13.65 -14.81
C ILE A 687 24.82 13.30 -16.12
N GLU A 688 25.35 13.79 -17.23
CA GLU A 688 24.90 13.42 -18.56
C GLU A 688 25.58 12.14 -19.01
N ILE A 689 24.83 11.23 -19.61
CA ILE A 689 25.32 9.96 -20.11
C ILE A 689 24.73 9.66 -21.50
N GLU A 690 25.50 8.93 -22.30
CA GLU A 690 25.06 8.38 -23.58
C GLU A 690 24.99 6.85 -23.48
N ARG A 691 23.94 6.27 -24.12
CA ARG A 691 23.76 4.81 -24.16
C ARG A 691 23.23 4.30 -25.51
#